data_4c70272ba4aadc1882960fddf46b8d43
#
_entry.id   4c70272ba4aadc1882960fddf46b8d43
#
_cell.length_a   1.000
_cell.length_b   1.000
_cell.length_c   1.000
_cell.angle_alpha   90.00
_cell.angle_beta   90.00
_cell.angle_gamma   90.00
#
_symmetry.space_group_name_H-M   'P 1'
#
loop_
_entity.id
_entity.type
_entity.pdbx_description
1 polymer ?
#
loop_
_entity_poly.entity_id
_entity_poly.type
_entity_poly.pdbx_seq_one_letter_code
_entity_poly.pdbx_strand_id
1 'polypeptide(L)'
;MAIFTPSIEQIMQFKVKPELGELALLSFLEKNLDDSYEVYFNPYMNGDRPDIIILRRRYGVLIIEVKDWNLENYELDEKKHWILKQNESRVKSPISQVLKYKDNLFELHIESLLEQKIKDIRKFNMVACAVYFHNANIDQINDLLVKPYEGDKKYQDFLYWNIDLIGRDTLTEFDFKKLLESRRLISEKESIFFTDELYWSFKRFLNPTTHMKNEGKHITYSSKQKEIIFESQKKQQRIKGVVGSGKTTVLAARAVYAYKRAVQINPQARVLILTYNITLKNFIHDKLNLVEEEFPWSAFTILNYHSFINSELNNMGIVFSVPDDLGKNKLSEFLDKYYYSNKALFVQHQDRIKPFDVILIDEIQDYKRAWMHIIKDCFLIEGGEYLLFGDVKQNIYNNETEHKDVKTNIPVRPIELKESFRSDFKIRDLAIEYQKNIFKDKYEIDSFNERTNEQMQIGFEKQGYINYAYLQDTNIISTLYTIIHENIINKNNNIAPNDITILGYTTKLLQTFEAYYRHRTNERTTTMFETFEIMYLQNLNYINGEKYKNPPMWLKEILKLIKKDANKYTIKRGLNQIARLFTIYDLYSLYPKYFEQKLSSVCEGTTKEMFLAFIEKYKDELSEFKKQVYSGDYKIIRENKKLHFWMNSGTIKISTIHSFKGWESEVVFLIVKREKTIQFHLMNYYIQD
;
A
#
# COMPACT_ATOMS: atom_id res chain seq x y z
N MET A 1 11.99 31.49 12.73
CA MET A 1 12.50 30.16 13.08
C MET A 1 11.51 29.15 12.60
N ALA A 2 11.95 28.09 11.94
CA ALA A 2 11.08 27.01 11.43
C ALA A 2 10.29 26.32 12.55
N ILE A 3 9.16 25.70 12.19
CA ILE A 3 8.31 24.94 13.11
C ILE A 3 8.81 23.48 13.13
N PHE A 4 9.40 23.05 14.25
CA PHE A 4 9.93 21.68 14.39
C PHE A 4 8.88 20.73 14.99
N THR A 5 8.80 19.53 14.47
CA THR A 5 7.97 18.42 14.97
C THR A 5 8.82 17.14 15.04
N PRO A 6 9.14 16.58 16.21
CA PRO A 6 9.02 17.17 17.55
C PRO A 6 9.85 18.45 17.71
N SER A 7 9.63 19.24 18.79
CA SER A 7 10.48 20.40 19.07
C SER A 7 11.95 19.99 19.33
N ILE A 8 12.88 20.90 19.12
CA ILE A 8 14.32 20.62 19.36
C ILE A 8 14.54 20.13 20.82
N GLU A 9 13.85 20.75 21.79
CA GLU A 9 13.94 20.34 23.21
C GLU A 9 13.44 18.90 23.40
N GLN A 10 12.36 18.50 22.74
CA GLN A 10 11.84 17.13 22.78
C GLN A 10 12.79 16.14 22.13
N ILE A 11 13.39 16.50 20.97
CA ILE A 11 14.37 15.66 20.27
C ILE A 11 15.57 15.40 21.19
N MET A 12 16.04 16.42 21.89
CA MET A 12 17.17 16.30 22.84
C MET A 12 16.86 15.44 24.06
N GLN A 13 15.59 15.17 24.36
CA GLN A 13 15.15 14.28 25.45
C GLN A 13 14.98 12.82 25.01
N PHE A 14 15.11 12.49 23.73
CA PHE A 14 14.96 11.12 23.26
C PHE A 14 15.96 10.18 23.93
N LYS A 15 15.51 8.96 24.26
CA LYS A 15 16.36 7.92 24.84
C LYS A 15 17.51 7.54 23.89
N VAL A 16 17.22 7.42 22.59
CA VAL A 16 18.23 7.29 21.55
C VAL A 16 18.48 8.67 20.98
N LYS A 17 19.67 9.20 21.20
CA LYS A 17 20.04 10.53 20.71
C LYS A 17 20.20 10.53 19.20
N PRO A 18 19.91 11.65 18.52
CA PRO A 18 20.25 11.81 17.10
C PRO A 18 21.75 11.61 16.83
N GLU A 19 22.08 11.17 15.65
CA GLU A 19 23.47 11.09 15.16
C GLU A 19 24.07 12.50 15.00
N LEU A 20 25.39 12.60 14.93
CA LEU A 20 26.07 13.91 14.84
C LEU A 20 25.66 14.69 13.61
N GLY A 21 25.51 14.01 12.47
CA GLY A 21 25.04 14.63 11.24
C GLY A 21 23.61 15.14 11.32
N GLU A 22 22.73 14.37 11.97
CA GLU A 22 21.35 14.79 12.22
C GLU A 22 21.29 16.04 13.10
N LEU A 23 22.06 16.07 14.19
CA LEU A 23 22.16 17.24 15.09
C LEU A 23 22.71 18.48 14.38
N ALA A 24 23.76 18.31 13.55
CA ALA A 24 24.34 19.39 12.78
C ALA A 24 23.30 19.98 11.79
N LEU A 25 22.57 19.12 11.09
CA LEU A 25 21.54 19.56 10.16
C LEU A 25 20.37 20.23 10.88
N LEU A 26 19.86 19.66 12.00
CA LEU A 26 18.80 20.27 12.78
C LEU A 26 19.17 21.67 13.29
N SER A 27 20.38 21.83 13.83
CA SER A 27 20.88 23.14 14.30
C SER A 27 21.05 24.16 13.15
N PHE A 28 21.46 23.67 11.98
CA PHE A 28 21.54 24.52 10.78
C PHE A 28 20.17 24.99 10.33
N LEU A 29 19.17 24.09 10.26
CA LEU A 29 17.80 24.40 9.82
C LEU A 29 17.11 25.35 10.83
N GLU A 30 17.32 25.15 12.12
CA GLU A 30 16.79 26.04 13.18
C GLU A 30 17.26 27.49 12.98
N LYS A 31 18.53 27.66 12.65
CA LYS A 31 19.14 28.98 12.49
C LYS A 31 18.75 29.68 11.16
N ASN A 32 18.56 28.91 10.08
CA ASN A 32 18.51 29.46 8.72
C ASN A 32 17.12 29.40 8.07
N LEU A 33 16.13 28.71 8.66
CA LEU A 33 14.76 28.68 8.14
C LEU A 33 13.80 29.50 9.00
N ASP A 34 12.91 30.24 8.33
CA ASP A 34 11.85 31.01 8.97
C ASP A 34 10.59 30.17 9.28
N ASP A 35 9.56 30.78 9.87
CA ASP A 35 8.31 30.15 10.30
C ASP A 35 7.39 29.69 9.16
N SER A 36 7.73 29.99 7.91
CA SER A 36 7.02 29.45 6.75
C SER A 36 7.38 27.97 6.45
N TYR A 37 8.41 27.44 7.12
CA TYR A 37 8.86 26.06 6.99
C TYR A 37 8.47 25.22 8.21
N GLU A 38 8.04 24.00 7.93
CA GLU A 38 7.83 22.95 8.93
C GLU A 38 8.89 21.87 8.74
N VAL A 39 9.60 21.52 9.81
CA VAL A 39 10.67 20.53 9.83
C VAL A 39 10.24 19.35 10.68
N TYR A 40 10.15 18.18 10.07
CA TYR A 40 9.79 16.93 10.72
C TYR A 40 11.03 16.07 10.89
N PHE A 41 11.38 15.75 12.12
CA PHE A 41 12.50 14.86 12.45
C PHE A 41 12.00 13.44 12.73
N ASN A 42 12.53 12.46 12.00
CA ASN A 42 12.08 11.06 12.06
C ASN A 42 10.54 10.97 12.04
N PRO A 43 9.85 11.57 11.04
CA PRO A 43 8.39 11.69 11.03
C PRO A 43 7.70 10.34 10.98
N TYR A 44 6.43 10.31 11.38
CA TYR A 44 5.60 9.14 11.14
C TYR A 44 5.39 8.95 9.64
N MET A 45 5.85 7.82 9.11
CA MET A 45 5.65 7.44 7.70
C MET A 45 5.24 5.96 7.55
N ASN A 46 4.45 5.45 8.51
CA ASN A 46 3.82 4.15 8.43
C ASN A 46 4.81 3.02 8.04
N GLY A 47 5.94 2.96 8.75
CA GLY A 47 7.02 1.99 8.55
C GLY A 47 8.28 2.56 7.93
N ASP A 48 8.20 3.53 7.02
CA ASP A 48 9.38 4.26 6.51
C ASP A 48 9.92 5.23 7.56
N ARG A 49 11.22 5.46 7.57
CA ARG A 49 11.91 6.31 8.55
C ARG A 49 12.93 7.21 7.88
N PRO A 50 12.51 8.24 7.11
CA PRO A 50 13.42 9.28 6.65
C PRO A 50 13.91 10.12 7.82
N ASP A 51 15.14 10.61 7.74
CA ASP A 51 15.73 11.36 8.84
C ASP A 51 15.05 12.73 9.01
N ILE A 52 14.91 13.51 7.94
CA ILE A 52 14.29 14.83 7.97
C ILE A 52 13.38 15.05 6.76
N ILE A 53 12.21 15.63 7.02
CA ILE A 53 11.32 16.15 5.97
C ILE A 53 11.07 17.63 6.24
N ILE A 54 11.28 18.46 5.21
CA ILE A 54 10.93 19.88 5.22
C ILE A 54 9.68 20.07 4.37
N LEU A 55 8.67 20.70 4.94
CA LEU A 55 7.41 21.01 4.30
C LEU A 55 7.22 22.53 4.23
N ARG A 56 6.91 23.06 3.06
CA ARG A 56 6.54 24.47 2.88
C ARG A 56 5.20 24.59 2.17
N ARG A 57 4.23 25.22 2.84
CA ARG A 57 2.88 25.38 2.32
C ARG A 57 2.88 26.09 0.98
N ARG A 58 2.16 25.57 -0.01
CA ARG A 58 2.06 26.05 -1.40
C ARG A 58 3.35 26.02 -2.23
N TYR A 59 4.40 25.39 -1.73
CA TYR A 59 5.66 25.24 -2.47
C TYR A 59 6.02 23.78 -2.72
N GLY A 60 6.20 22.98 -1.69
CA GLY A 60 6.55 21.58 -1.86
C GLY A 60 7.13 20.92 -0.60
N VAL A 61 7.80 19.79 -0.83
CA VAL A 61 8.39 18.94 0.20
C VAL A 61 9.83 18.63 -0.17
N LEU A 62 10.74 18.61 0.82
CA LEU A 62 12.12 18.13 0.66
C LEU A 62 12.38 17.04 1.69
N ILE A 63 12.79 15.86 1.23
CA ILE A 63 13.21 14.74 2.06
C ILE A 63 14.74 14.76 2.09
N ILE A 64 15.34 14.74 3.28
CA ILE A 64 16.80 14.69 3.46
C ILE A 64 17.15 13.42 4.23
N GLU A 65 18.01 12.61 3.65
CA GLU A 65 18.67 11.48 4.29
C GLU A 65 20.05 11.92 4.77
N VAL A 66 20.40 11.60 6.01
CA VAL A 66 21.68 11.98 6.63
C VAL A 66 22.61 10.79 6.72
N LYS A 67 23.88 10.97 6.42
CA LYS A 67 24.89 9.90 6.57
C LYS A 67 26.17 10.45 7.21
N ASP A 68 26.55 9.83 8.31
CA ASP A 68 27.81 10.08 9.02
C ASP A 68 28.94 9.18 8.46
N TRP A 69 28.86 8.87 7.15
CA TRP A 69 29.81 7.97 6.51
C TRP A 69 31.12 8.67 6.14
N ASN A 70 32.26 8.00 6.40
CA ASN A 70 33.50 8.35 5.75
C ASN A 70 33.53 7.73 4.35
N LEU A 71 33.41 8.55 3.30
CA LEU A 71 33.29 8.11 1.92
C LEU A 71 34.56 7.42 1.39
N GLU A 72 35.72 7.58 2.02
CA GLU A 72 36.95 6.86 1.67
C GLU A 72 36.82 5.34 1.83
N ASN A 73 35.90 4.90 2.70
CA ASN A 73 35.61 3.48 2.95
C ASN A 73 34.70 2.85 1.89
N TYR A 74 34.20 3.62 0.93
CA TYR A 74 33.22 3.17 -0.05
C TYR A 74 33.76 3.33 -1.49
N GLU A 75 33.26 2.51 -2.37
CA GLU A 75 33.42 2.59 -3.82
C GLU A 75 32.13 2.16 -4.54
N LEU A 76 32.05 2.45 -5.83
CA LEU A 76 30.94 1.99 -6.67
C LEU A 76 31.47 0.98 -7.69
N ASP A 77 30.71 -0.13 -7.86
CA ASP A 77 30.99 -1.09 -8.93
C ASP A 77 30.55 -0.55 -10.32
N GLU A 78 30.83 -1.30 -11.39
CA GLU A 78 30.45 -0.93 -12.78
C GLU A 78 28.94 -0.68 -12.93
N LYS A 79 28.11 -1.30 -12.09
CA LYS A 79 26.66 -1.11 -12.05
C LYS A 79 26.22 -0.01 -11.08
N LYS A 80 27.18 0.73 -10.49
CA LYS A 80 26.97 1.83 -9.53
C LYS A 80 26.32 1.38 -8.20
N HIS A 81 26.57 0.11 -7.81
CA HIS A 81 26.24 -0.35 -6.47
C HIS A 81 27.33 0.10 -5.49
N TRP A 82 26.92 0.53 -4.33
CA TRP A 82 27.82 0.92 -3.26
C TRP A 82 28.44 -0.32 -2.61
N ILE A 83 29.76 -0.31 -2.50
CA ILE A 83 30.57 -1.39 -1.94
C ILE A 83 31.36 -0.83 -0.76
N LEU A 84 31.36 -1.53 0.36
CA LEU A 84 32.24 -1.24 1.49
C LEU A 84 33.59 -1.91 1.23
N LYS A 85 34.66 -1.13 1.03
CA LYS A 85 36.00 -1.62 0.65
C LYS A 85 36.59 -2.63 1.62
N GLN A 86 36.24 -2.55 2.91
CA GLN A 86 36.80 -3.39 3.97
C GLN A 86 36.47 -4.87 3.78
N ASN A 87 35.30 -5.20 3.27
CA ASN A 87 34.79 -6.57 3.18
C ASN A 87 34.05 -6.86 1.87
N GLU A 88 34.15 -5.98 0.89
CA GLU A 88 33.51 -6.06 -0.43
C GLU A 88 31.98 -6.26 -0.36
N SER A 89 31.38 -5.91 0.79
CA SER A 89 29.93 -6.07 0.96
C SER A 89 29.16 -4.95 0.28
N ARG A 90 28.05 -5.30 -0.37
CA ARG A 90 27.13 -4.31 -0.94
C ARG A 90 26.34 -3.64 0.15
N VAL A 91 26.32 -2.32 0.12
CA VAL A 91 25.47 -1.50 0.98
C VAL A 91 24.47 -0.73 0.15
N LYS A 92 23.36 -0.37 0.77
CA LYS A 92 22.33 0.39 0.07
C LYS A 92 22.79 1.81 -0.18
N SER A 93 22.63 2.26 -1.43
CA SER A 93 22.85 3.66 -1.78
C SER A 93 21.94 4.59 -0.98
N PRO A 94 22.46 5.60 -0.28
CA PRO A 94 21.65 6.63 0.36
C PRO A 94 20.71 7.33 -0.62
N ILE A 95 21.15 7.50 -1.87
CA ILE A 95 20.34 8.04 -2.96
C ILE A 95 19.12 7.14 -3.22
N SER A 96 19.34 5.83 -3.35
CA SER A 96 18.22 4.90 -3.58
C SER A 96 17.29 4.78 -2.36
N GLN A 97 17.82 5.01 -1.16
CA GLN A 97 17.03 5.00 0.08
C GLN A 97 16.07 6.17 0.13
N VAL A 98 16.55 7.40 -0.07
CA VAL A 98 15.70 8.61 -0.05
C VAL A 98 14.71 8.64 -1.22
N LEU A 99 15.10 8.18 -2.40
CA LEU A 99 14.20 8.08 -3.55
C LEU A 99 13.09 7.05 -3.30
N LYS A 100 13.37 5.96 -2.56
CA LYS A 100 12.34 4.99 -2.18
C LYS A 100 11.29 5.60 -1.23
N TYR A 101 11.68 6.46 -0.31
CA TYR A 101 10.73 7.21 0.52
C TYR A 101 9.82 8.11 -0.32
N LYS A 102 10.39 8.81 -1.31
CA LYS A 102 9.60 9.61 -2.27
C LYS A 102 8.62 8.74 -3.05
N ASP A 103 9.07 7.62 -3.60
CA ASP A 103 8.19 6.69 -4.32
C ASP A 103 7.06 6.19 -3.41
N ASN A 104 7.37 5.80 -2.17
CA ASN A 104 6.38 5.31 -1.22
C ASN A 104 5.36 6.40 -0.83
N LEU A 105 5.75 7.68 -0.74
CA LEU A 105 4.77 8.77 -0.55
C LEU A 105 3.73 8.81 -1.66
N PHE A 106 4.16 8.65 -2.92
CA PHE A 106 3.26 8.66 -4.07
C PHE A 106 2.46 7.36 -4.24
N GLU A 107 3.09 6.23 -4.00
CA GLU A 107 2.51 4.93 -4.33
C GLU A 107 1.71 4.31 -3.18
N LEU A 108 2.11 4.59 -1.92
CA LEU A 108 1.57 3.89 -0.76
C LEU A 108 0.93 4.79 0.30
N HIS A 109 1.49 5.98 0.55
CA HIS A 109 1.17 6.70 1.79
C HIS A 109 0.09 7.76 1.63
N ILE A 110 0.14 8.59 0.60
CA ILE A 110 -0.80 9.68 0.43
C ILE A 110 -1.79 9.36 -0.68
N GLU A 111 -3.06 9.31 -0.29
CA GLU A 111 -4.17 9.08 -1.23
C GLU A 111 -4.13 10.11 -2.35
N SER A 112 -4.54 9.71 -3.54
CA SER A 112 -4.58 10.51 -4.76
C SER A 112 -3.25 10.92 -5.40
N LEU A 113 -2.10 10.89 -4.71
CA LEU A 113 -0.83 11.30 -5.30
C LEU A 113 -0.43 10.44 -6.51
N LEU A 114 -0.64 9.12 -6.44
CA LEU A 114 -0.36 8.25 -7.57
C LEU A 114 -1.21 8.61 -8.80
N GLU A 115 -2.51 8.83 -8.61
CA GLU A 115 -3.40 9.25 -9.71
C GLU A 115 -3.00 10.62 -10.26
N GLN A 116 -2.59 11.55 -9.40
CA GLN A 116 -2.12 12.86 -9.83
C GLN A 116 -0.81 12.77 -10.63
N LYS A 117 0.15 11.92 -10.21
CA LYS A 117 1.37 11.60 -10.96
C LYS A 117 1.05 10.98 -12.32
N ILE A 118 0.06 10.06 -12.38
CA ILE A 118 -0.40 9.46 -13.62
C ILE A 118 -1.02 10.49 -14.56
N LYS A 119 -1.79 11.44 -14.04
CA LYS A 119 -2.41 12.51 -14.84
C LYS A 119 -1.39 13.54 -15.34
N ASP A 120 -0.38 13.87 -14.53
CA ASP A 120 0.68 14.80 -14.87
C ASP A 120 1.98 14.44 -14.14
N ILE A 121 2.93 13.88 -14.88
CA ILE A 121 4.22 13.43 -14.34
C ILE A 121 5.03 14.55 -13.66
N ARG A 122 4.82 15.83 -14.06
CA ARG A 122 5.50 16.97 -13.45
C ARG A 122 5.17 17.13 -11.97
N LYS A 123 4.02 16.62 -11.52
CA LYS A 123 3.64 16.60 -10.11
C LYS A 123 4.56 15.76 -9.23
N PHE A 124 5.31 14.82 -9.81
CA PHE A 124 6.32 14.07 -9.08
C PHE A 124 7.44 14.95 -8.51
N ASN A 125 7.69 16.11 -9.14
CA ASN A 125 8.71 17.07 -8.68
C ASN A 125 8.27 17.95 -7.51
N MET A 126 7.03 17.80 -7.00
CA MET A 126 6.59 18.48 -5.76
C MET A 126 7.35 17.99 -4.52
N VAL A 127 7.90 16.80 -4.59
CA VAL A 127 8.75 16.22 -3.55
C VAL A 127 10.17 16.14 -4.08
N ALA A 128 11.08 16.91 -3.51
CA ALA A 128 12.51 16.88 -3.76
C ALA A 128 13.20 15.93 -2.78
N CYS A 129 14.41 15.47 -3.14
CA CYS A 129 15.23 14.59 -2.32
C CYS A 129 16.65 15.12 -2.23
N ALA A 130 17.27 15.00 -1.04
CA ALA A 130 18.66 15.31 -0.82
C ALA A 130 19.35 14.26 0.05
N VAL A 131 20.65 14.12 -0.07
CA VAL A 131 21.48 13.35 0.87
C VAL A 131 22.55 14.28 1.45
N TYR A 132 22.61 14.34 2.77
CA TYR A 132 23.64 15.08 3.51
C TYR A 132 24.69 14.12 4.05
N PHE A 133 25.95 14.31 3.61
CA PHE A 133 27.10 13.55 4.10
C PHE A 133 27.89 14.39 5.11
N HIS A 134 27.66 14.14 6.39
CA HIS A 134 28.24 14.92 7.47
C HIS A 134 29.77 14.86 7.54
N ASN A 135 30.36 13.70 7.26
CA ASN A 135 31.80 13.47 7.34
C ASN A 135 32.52 13.60 5.99
N ALA A 136 31.87 14.19 4.98
CA ALA A 136 32.48 14.41 3.67
C ALA A 136 32.28 15.85 3.19
N ASN A 137 33.22 16.38 2.43
CA ASN A 137 33.08 17.61 1.67
C ASN A 137 32.52 17.34 0.26
N ILE A 138 32.09 18.37 -0.44
CA ILE A 138 31.44 18.20 -1.76
C ILE A 138 32.43 17.64 -2.82
N ASP A 139 33.72 17.90 -2.70
CA ASP A 139 34.72 17.35 -3.62
C ASP A 139 34.86 15.84 -3.44
N GLN A 140 34.87 15.32 -2.21
CA GLN A 140 34.88 13.88 -1.93
C GLN A 140 33.64 13.20 -2.44
N ILE A 141 32.47 13.83 -2.34
CA ILE A 141 31.19 13.33 -2.87
C ILE A 141 31.26 13.27 -4.40
N ASN A 142 31.78 14.33 -5.05
CA ASN A 142 31.96 14.40 -6.50
C ASN A 142 32.96 13.37 -7.01
N ASP A 143 34.08 13.16 -6.29
CA ASP A 143 35.09 12.17 -6.63
C ASP A 143 34.54 10.73 -6.62
N LEU A 144 33.58 10.44 -5.75
CA LEU A 144 32.96 9.13 -5.68
C LEU A 144 31.79 8.97 -6.67
N LEU A 145 30.91 9.97 -6.80
CA LEU A 145 29.62 9.84 -7.47
C LEU A 145 29.56 10.46 -8.86
N VAL A 146 30.34 11.50 -9.14
CA VAL A 146 30.17 12.32 -10.34
C VAL A 146 31.34 12.12 -11.31
N LYS A 147 32.58 12.40 -10.89
CA LYS A 147 33.80 12.39 -11.77
C LYS A 147 34.03 11.04 -12.46
N PRO A 148 33.90 9.86 -11.79
CA PRO A 148 34.14 8.57 -12.45
C PRO A 148 33.12 8.26 -13.57
N TYR A 149 32.03 9.01 -13.63
CA TYR A 149 30.89 8.75 -14.54
C TYR A 149 30.60 9.98 -15.43
N GLU A 150 31.52 10.91 -15.65
CA GLU A 150 31.32 12.09 -16.50
C GLU A 150 30.92 11.73 -17.93
N GLY A 151 31.39 10.59 -18.46
CA GLY A 151 31.00 10.06 -19.76
C GLY A 151 29.58 9.43 -19.82
N ASP A 152 28.94 9.14 -18.68
CA ASP A 152 27.57 8.57 -18.61
C ASP A 152 26.53 9.68 -18.45
N LYS A 153 26.18 10.33 -19.56
CA LYS A 153 25.18 11.41 -19.57
C LYS A 153 23.87 11.02 -18.91
N LYS A 154 23.42 9.78 -19.05
CA LYS A 154 22.16 9.31 -18.46
C LYS A 154 22.25 9.30 -16.92
N TYR A 155 23.36 8.90 -16.37
CA TYR A 155 23.59 8.91 -14.94
C TYR A 155 23.75 10.33 -14.39
N GLN A 156 24.46 11.21 -15.13
CA GLN A 156 24.59 12.62 -14.77
C GLN A 156 23.22 13.32 -14.76
N ASP A 157 22.42 13.12 -15.81
CA ASP A 157 21.04 13.63 -15.87
C ASP A 157 20.20 13.09 -14.72
N PHE A 158 20.35 11.81 -14.37
CA PHE A 158 19.64 11.20 -13.23
C PHE A 158 20.00 11.89 -11.92
N LEU A 159 21.27 12.09 -11.60
CA LEU A 159 21.71 12.78 -10.39
C LEU A 159 21.16 14.22 -10.37
N TYR A 160 21.37 14.97 -11.44
CA TYR A 160 20.97 16.37 -11.54
C TYR A 160 19.48 16.60 -11.30
N TRP A 161 18.61 15.74 -11.88
CA TRP A 161 17.17 15.94 -11.81
C TRP A 161 16.53 15.36 -10.55
N ASN A 162 17.11 14.35 -9.93
CA ASN A 162 16.42 13.59 -8.88
C ASN A 162 16.94 13.81 -7.47
N ILE A 163 18.20 14.28 -7.30
CA ILE A 163 18.84 14.31 -6.00
C ILE A 163 19.75 15.51 -5.83
N ASP A 164 19.77 16.07 -4.64
CA ASP A 164 20.76 17.06 -4.23
C ASP A 164 21.76 16.41 -3.27
N LEU A 165 23.04 16.67 -3.50
CA LEU A 165 24.13 16.16 -2.69
C LEU A 165 24.70 17.31 -1.85
N ILE A 166 24.73 17.13 -0.53
CA ILE A 166 25.18 18.15 0.42
C ILE A 166 26.37 17.58 1.17
N GLY A 167 27.50 18.26 1.10
CA GLY A 167 28.67 17.99 1.93
C GLY A 167 28.66 18.84 3.19
N ARG A 168 29.57 18.56 4.13
CA ARG A 168 29.73 19.36 5.34
C ARG A 168 30.06 20.82 5.03
N ASP A 169 30.88 21.04 4.00
CA ASP A 169 31.34 22.36 3.54
C ASP A 169 30.27 23.14 2.76
N THR A 170 29.30 22.45 2.16
CA THR A 170 28.18 23.07 1.42
C THR A 170 26.90 23.17 2.24
N LEU A 171 26.92 22.80 3.52
CA LEU A 171 25.84 23.10 4.45
C LEU A 171 25.94 24.55 4.93
N THR A 172 25.85 25.49 3.98
CA THR A 172 25.90 26.95 4.20
C THR A 172 24.54 27.57 3.90
N GLU A 173 24.27 28.77 4.45
CA GLU A 173 23.04 29.52 4.16
C GLU A 173 22.88 29.77 2.65
N PHE A 174 23.98 30.15 1.98
CA PHE A 174 23.97 30.45 0.56
C PHE A 174 23.65 29.22 -0.30
N ASP A 175 24.38 28.12 -0.09
CA ASP A 175 24.21 26.91 -0.89
C ASP A 175 22.85 26.23 -0.62
N PHE A 176 22.40 26.22 0.63
CA PHE A 176 21.11 25.66 0.98
C PHE A 176 19.95 26.48 0.42
N LYS A 177 20.05 27.81 0.42
CA LYS A 177 19.09 28.69 -0.24
C LYS A 177 19.02 28.41 -1.75
N LYS A 178 20.17 28.27 -2.40
CA LYS A 178 20.26 27.92 -3.83
C LYS A 178 19.61 26.56 -4.12
N LEU A 179 19.79 25.57 -3.23
CA LEU A 179 19.10 24.27 -3.32
C LEU A 179 17.59 24.45 -3.24
N LEU A 180 17.08 25.17 -2.25
CA LEU A 180 15.65 25.42 -2.09
C LEU A 180 15.05 26.17 -3.31
N GLU A 181 15.80 27.09 -3.92
CA GLU A 181 15.40 27.78 -5.14
C GLU A 181 15.36 26.82 -6.35
N SER A 182 16.38 25.98 -6.54
CA SER A 182 16.45 25.00 -7.63
C SER A 182 15.29 24.01 -7.58
N ARG A 183 14.86 23.64 -6.39
CA ARG A 183 13.73 22.72 -6.13
C ARG A 183 12.38 23.44 -5.94
N ARG A 184 12.35 24.76 -6.19
CA ARG A 184 11.15 25.61 -6.11
C ARG A 184 10.48 25.64 -4.74
N LEU A 185 11.19 25.31 -3.67
CA LEU A 185 10.74 25.57 -2.32
C LEU A 185 10.87 27.05 -1.95
N ILE A 186 11.75 27.78 -2.66
CA ILE A 186 11.78 29.24 -2.70
C ILE A 186 11.50 29.67 -4.14
N SER A 187 10.48 30.51 -4.36
CA SER A 187 10.12 31.04 -5.67
C SER A 187 9.24 32.27 -5.47
N GLU A 188 9.29 33.19 -6.44
CA GLU A 188 8.36 34.34 -6.47
C GLU A 188 6.88 33.93 -6.63
N LYS A 189 6.65 32.78 -7.27
CA LYS A 189 5.31 32.25 -7.52
C LYS A 189 5.09 30.94 -6.75
N GLU A 190 3.93 30.83 -6.13
CA GLU A 190 3.46 29.61 -5.50
C GLU A 190 3.37 28.46 -6.53
N SER A 191 3.51 27.24 -6.05
CA SER A 191 3.39 26.03 -6.88
C SER A 191 1.92 25.81 -7.27
N ILE A 192 1.66 25.72 -8.57
CA ILE A 192 0.34 25.33 -9.09
C ILE A 192 0.01 23.85 -8.82
N PHE A 193 0.99 23.04 -8.46
CA PHE A 193 0.84 21.62 -8.22
C PHE A 193 0.68 21.27 -6.73
N PHE A 194 1.36 22.01 -5.84
CA PHE A 194 1.33 21.76 -4.40
C PHE A 194 0.27 22.64 -3.75
N THR A 195 -0.99 22.18 -3.86
CA THR A 195 -2.18 22.90 -3.35
C THR A 195 -2.29 22.82 -1.83
N ASP A 196 -3.14 23.68 -1.24
CA ASP A 196 -3.45 23.61 0.20
C ASP A 196 -4.03 22.25 0.61
N GLU A 197 -4.82 21.61 -0.24
CA GLU A 197 -5.35 20.27 0.02
C GLU A 197 -4.22 19.23 0.18
N LEU A 198 -3.22 19.28 -0.70
CA LEU A 198 -2.06 18.42 -0.60
C LEU A 198 -1.20 18.74 0.63
N TYR A 199 -0.96 20.02 0.90
CA TYR A 199 -0.25 20.43 2.10
C TYR A 199 -0.88 19.82 3.37
N TRP A 200 -2.21 19.93 3.52
CA TRP A 200 -2.92 19.36 4.67
C TRP A 200 -2.88 17.83 4.68
N SER A 201 -2.85 17.18 3.51
CA SER A 201 -2.70 15.73 3.41
C SER A 201 -1.32 15.28 3.89
N PHE A 202 -0.25 15.97 3.48
CA PHE A 202 1.10 15.73 3.98
C PHE A 202 1.20 15.99 5.48
N LYS A 203 0.71 17.11 5.96
CA LYS A 203 0.77 17.48 7.37
C LYS A 203 0.08 16.47 8.28
N ARG A 204 -1.13 16.05 7.93
CA ARG A 204 -1.86 15.00 8.68
C ARG A 204 -1.16 13.66 8.65
N PHE A 205 -0.49 13.34 7.54
CA PHE A 205 0.24 12.09 7.41
C PHE A 205 1.53 12.09 8.23
N LEU A 206 2.33 13.15 8.16
CA LEU A 206 3.62 13.26 8.86
C LEU A 206 3.47 13.47 10.37
N ASN A 207 2.38 14.08 10.80
CA ASN A 207 2.07 14.33 12.21
C ASN A 207 0.58 14.01 12.47
N PRO A 208 0.23 12.71 12.55
CA PRO A 208 -1.14 12.29 12.84
C PRO A 208 -1.58 12.76 14.24
N THR A 209 -2.84 13.16 14.33
CA THR A 209 -3.45 13.68 15.56
C THR A 209 -3.58 12.61 16.64
N THR A 210 -3.84 13.03 17.87
CA THR A 210 -4.27 12.14 18.95
C THR A 210 -5.75 11.80 18.79
N HIS A 211 -6.08 10.53 18.90
CA HIS A 211 -7.47 10.07 18.99
C HIS A 211 -8.00 10.41 20.38
N MET A 212 -9.10 11.12 20.44
CA MET A 212 -9.71 11.54 21.69
C MET A 212 -10.78 10.55 22.14
N LYS A 213 -10.96 10.38 23.45
CA LYS A 213 -11.93 9.44 24.01
C LYS A 213 -13.36 9.63 23.47
N ASN A 214 -13.79 10.86 23.25
CA ASN A 214 -15.14 11.22 22.76
C ASN A 214 -15.34 10.95 21.24
N GLU A 215 -14.29 10.65 20.49
CA GLU A 215 -14.38 10.20 19.10
C GLU A 215 -14.74 8.72 19.01
N GLY A 216 -14.49 7.96 20.09
CA GLY A 216 -14.87 6.55 20.19
C GLY A 216 -16.37 6.36 20.36
N LYS A 217 -16.80 5.11 20.29
CA LYS A 217 -18.18 4.69 20.49
C LYS A 217 -18.27 3.67 21.61
N HIS A 218 -19.28 3.80 22.45
CA HIS A 218 -19.53 2.81 23.50
C HIS A 218 -19.87 1.45 22.86
N ILE A 219 -18.99 0.47 23.04
CA ILE A 219 -19.15 -0.90 22.56
C ILE A 219 -19.36 -1.82 23.76
N THR A 220 -20.45 -2.56 23.77
CA THR A 220 -20.68 -3.59 24.78
C THR A 220 -19.95 -4.88 24.39
N TYR A 221 -18.91 -5.20 25.12
CA TYR A 221 -18.13 -6.43 24.92
C TYR A 221 -18.72 -7.58 25.73
N SER A 222 -18.72 -8.81 25.20
CA SER A 222 -19.04 -9.99 25.97
C SER A 222 -18.01 -10.27 27.07
N SER A 223 -18.35 -11.09 28.08
CA SER A 223 -17.44 -11.43 29.16
C SER A 223 -16.12 -12.00 28.65
N LYS A 224 -16.17 -12.83 27.61
CA LYS A 224 -15.00 -13.43 27.00
C LYS A 224 -14.15 -12.41 26.23
N GLN A 225 -14.78 -11.49 25.54
CA GLN A 225 -14.08 -10.37 24.87
C GLN A 225 -13.42 -9.46 25.90
N LYS A 226 -14.11 -9.13 27.02
CA LYS A 226 -13.53 -8.33 28.12
C LYS A 226 -12.32 -9.01 28.75
N GLU A 227 -12.36 -10.32 28.97
CA GLU A 227 -11.20 -11.09 29.46
C GLU A 227 -9.97 -10.88 28.56
N ILE A 228 -10.14 -10.95 27.22
CA ILE A 228 -9.05 -10.76 26.28
C ILE A 228 -8.58 -9.30 26.26
N ILE A 229 -9.49 -8.34 26.19
CA ILE A 229 -9.19 -6.92 26.04
C ILE A 229 -8.40 -6.38 27.25
N PHE A 230 -8.82 -6.71 28.48
CA PHE A 230 -8.28 -6.14 29.70
C PHE A 230 -7.20 -6.99 30.39
N GLU A 231 -6.90 -8.19 29.85
CA GLU A 231 -5.86 -9.05 30.39
C GLU A 231 -4.50 -8.35 30.46
N SER A 232 -3.88 -8.32 31.60
CA SER A 232 -2.59 -7.64 31.83
C SER A 232 -1.44 -8.58 32.17
N GLN A 233 -1.72 -9.78 32.65
CA GLN A 233 -0.70 -10.74 33.11
C GLN A 233 -0.17 -11.62 31.99
N LYS A 234 -1.04 -12.04 31.06
CA LYS A 234 -0.66 -12.92 29.96
C LYS A 234 -0.20 -12.09 28.76
N LYS A 235 1.11 -11.94 28.65
CA LYS A 235 1.74 -11.18 27.58
C LYS A 235 1.75 -11.88 26.22
N GLN A 236 1.57 -13.20 26.18
CA GLN A 236 1.46 -13.97 24.94
C GLN A 236 0.13 -14.69 24.92
N GLN A 237 -0.69 -14.41 23.91
CA GLN A 237 -2.01 -15.01 23.75
C GLN A 237 -2.28 -15.38 22.32
N ARG A 238 -3.10 -16.40 22.15
CA ARG A 238 -3.64 -16.80 20.84
C ARG A 238 -5.16 -16.79 20.93
N ILE A 239 -5.79 -16.11 20.01
CA ILE A 239 -7.24 -15.92 19.94
C ILE A 239 -7.77 -16.57 18.66
N LYS A 240 -8.68 -17.52 18.82
CA LYS A 240 -9.43 -18.16 17.75
C LYS A 240 -10.89 -17.74 17.84
N GLY A 241 -11.56 -17.53 16.74
CA GLY A 241 -12.96 -17.17 16.79
C GLY A 241 -13.68 -17.47 15.49
N VAL A 242 -14.96 -17.80 15.64
CA VAL A 242 -15.87 -18.01 14.50
C VAL A 242 -16.03 -16.73 13.66
N VAL A 243 -16.52 -16.88 12.45
CA VAL A 243 -16.85 -15.73 11.59
C VAL A 243 -17.82 -14.79 12.33
N GLY A 244 -17.54 -13.49 12.29
CA GLY A 244 -18.38 -12.49 12.98
C GLY A 244 -18.24 -12.43 14.50
N SER A 245 -17.29 -13.15 15.11
CA SER A 245 -17.08 -13.10 16.58
C SER A 245 -16.43 -11.81 17.10
N GLY A 246 -16.16 -10.84 16.23
CA GLY A 246 -15.55 -9.56 16.62
C GLY A 246 -14.05 -9.63 16.88
N LYS A 247 -13.32 -10.61 16.30
CA LYS A 247 -11.87 -10.75 16.45
C LYS A 247 -11.12 -9.43 16.24
N THR A 248 -11.39 -8.73 15.14
CA THR A 248 -10.70 -7.47 14.82
C THR A 248 -11.12 -6.33 15.76
N THR A 249 -12.37 -6.32 16.24
CA THR A 249 -12.81 -5.36 17.27
C THR A 249 -12.09 -5.59 18.59
N VAL A 250 -11.95 -6.86 19.01
CA VAL A 250 -11.18 -7.25 20.22
C VAL A 250 -9.71 -6.92 20.05
N LEU A 251 -9.13 -7.19 18.86
CA LEU A 251 -7.75 -6.83 18.52
C LEU A 251 -7.52 -5.32 18.68
N ALA A 252 -8.39 -4.48 18.12
CA ALA A 252 -8.28 -3.03 18.18
C ALA A 252 -8.34 -2.52 19.63
N ALA A 253 -9.34 -2.95 20.40
CA ALA A 253 -9.45 -2.58 21.80
C ALA A 253 -8.23 -3.07 22.61
N ARG A 254 -7.80 -4.33 22.43
CA ARG A 254 -6.62 -4.88 23.10
C ARG A 254 -5.36 -4.09 22.76
N ALA A 255 -5.17 -3.67 21.51
CA ALA A 255 -4.02 -2.88 21.07
C ALA A 255 -3.93 -1.55 21.83
N VAL A 256 -5.05 -0.84 21.98
CA VAL A 256 -5.10 0.42 22.73
C VAL A 256 -4.83 0.20 24.22
N TYR A 257 -5.46 -0.77 24.85
CA TYR A 257 -5.20 -1.04 26.28
C TYR A 257 -3.79 -1.58 26.55
N ALA A 258 -3.20 -2.33 25.63
CA ALA A 258 -1.81 -2.75 25.72
C ALA A 258 -0.85 -1.56 25.56
N TYR A 259 -1.13 -0.64 24.63
CA TYR A 259 -0.40 0.64 24.53
C TYR A 259 -0.46 1.43 25.83
N LYS A 260 -1.64 1.59 26.43
CA LYS A 260 -1.80 2.32 27.71
C LYS A 260 -1.00 1.71 28.85
N ARG A 261 -0.79 0.40 28.87
CA ARG A 261 0.11 -0.25 29.83
C ARG A 261 1.57 -0.02 29.48
N ALA A 262 1.92 -0.14 28.20
CA ALA A 262 3.29 0.01 27.75
C ALA A 262 3.83 1.44 27.95
N VAL A 263 3.01 2.47 27.70
CA VAL A 263 3.42 3.87 27.85
C VAL A 263 3.73 4.26 29.29
N GLN A 264 3.18 3.55 30.28
CA GLN A 264 3.51 3.77 31.68
C GLN A 264 4.96 3.34 32.02
N ILE A 265 5.53 2.43 31.21
CA ILE A 265 6.90 1.92 31.38
C ILE A 265 7.85 2.62 30.41
N ASN A 266 7.40 2.79 29.17
CA ASN A 266 8.14 3.42 28.09
C ASN A 266 7.30 4.56 27.47
N PRO A 267 7.61 5.84 27.76
CA PRO A 267 6.87 6.98 27.20
C PRO A 267 6.83 7.03 25.67
N GLN A 268 7.76 6.33 25.01
CA GLN A 268 7.84 6.20 23.55
C GLN A 268 7.35 4.83 23.08
N ALA A 269 6.44 4.19 23.84
CA ALA A 269 5.90 2.87 23.51
C ALA A 269 5.27 2.85 22.10
N ARG A 270 5.51 1.77 21.37
CA ARG A 270 5.07 1.57 20.00
C ARG A 270 4.30 0.27 19.85
N VAL A 271 3.23 0.32 19.08
CA VAL A 271 2.36 -0.82 18.77
C VAL A 271 2.47 -1.16 17.27
N LEU A 272 2.75 -2.41 16.98
CA LEU A 272 2.71 -2.94 15.62
C LEU A 272 1.48 -3.84 15.46
N ILE A 273 0.65 -3.54 14.49
CA ILE A 273 -0.47 -4.39 14.08
C ILE A 273 -0.19 -4.87 12.66
N LEU A 274 -0.05 -6.17 12.52
CA LEU A 274 0.20 -6.80 11.24
C LEU A 274 -1.02 -7.57 10.75
N THR A 275 -1.30 -7.41 9.48
CA THR A 275 -2.30 -8.19 8.75
C THR A 275 -1.68 -8.85 7.52
N TYR A 276 -2.29 -9.90 7.01
CA TYR A 276 -1.85 -10.49 5.74
C TYR A 276 -2.36 -9.68 4.54
N ASN A 277 -3.63 -9.33 4.55
CA ASN A 277 -4.25 -8.60 3.46
C ASN A 277 -4.04 -7.09 3.61
N ILE A 278 -3.39 -6.47 2.63
CA ILE A 278 -3.10 -5.04 2.59
C ILE A 278 -4.37 -4.16 2.72
N THR A 279 -5.53 -4.67 2.31
CA THR A 279 -6.80 -3.95 2.37
C THR A 279 -7.30 -3.75 3.81
N LEU A 280 -6.95 -4.66 4.74
CA LEU A 280 -7.45 -4.63 6.13
C LEU A 280 -6.82 -3.53 6.99
N LYS A 281 -5.77 -2.86 6.53
CA LYS A 281 -5.18 -1.72 7.24
C LYS A 281 -6.23 -0.69 7.66
N ASN A 282 -7.03 -0.23 6.71
CA ASN A 282 -8.05 0.79 6.95
C ASN A 282 -9.21 0.25 7.81
N PHE A 283 -9.58 -1.01 7.64
CA PHE A 283 -10.58 -1.65 8.49
C PHE A 283 -10.13 -1.72 9.97
N ILE A 284 -8.87 -2.09 10.20
CA ILE A 284 -8.29 -2.08 11.56
C ILE A 284 -8.22 -0.64 12.10
N HIS A 285 -7.84 0.33 11.26
CA HIS A 285 -7.86 1.74 11.64
C HIS A 285 -9.25 2.21 12.06
N ASP A 286 -10.30 1.86 11.30
CA ASP A 286 -11.70 2.16 11.67
C ASP A 286 -12.09 1.51 13.00
N LYS A 287 -11.66 0.26 13.26
CA LYS A 287 -11.95 -0.41 14.54
C LYS A 287 -11.20 0.22 15.72
N LEU A 288 -9.97 0.68 15.52
CA LEU A 288 -9.22 1.46 16.53
C LEU A 288 -9.92 2.79 16.82
N ASN A 289 -10.40 3.46 15.78
CA ASN A 289 -11.12 4.74 15.91
C ASN A 289 -12.44 4.61 16.69
N LEU A 290 -12.99 3.42 16.82
CA LEU A 290 -14.17 3.16 17.63
C LEU A 290 -13.86 2.96 19.12
N VAL A 291 -12.60 2.81 19.52
CA VAL A 291 -12.24 2.54 20.91
C VAL A 291 -12.41 3.82 21.74
N GLU A 292 -13.19 3.76 22.82
CA GLU A 292 -13.50 4.90 23.71
C GLU A 292 -12.36 5.19 24.69
N GLU A 293 -11.14 5.44 24.13
CA GLU A 293 -9.91 5.73 24.88
C GLU A 293 -9.03 6.72 24.11
N GLU A 294 -8.21 7.46 24.82
CA GLU A 294 -7.26 8.41 24.24
C GLU A 294 -5.93 7.74 23.89
N PHE A 295 -5.42 7.95 22.66
CA PHE A 295 -4.11 7.48 22.21
C PHE A 295 -3.59 8.29 21.02
N PRO A 296 -2.26 8.46 20.88
CA PRO A 296 -1.67 9.10 19.71
C PRO A 296 -1.59 8.12 18.54
N TRP A 297 -2.08 8.50 17.38
CA TRP A 297 -1.98 7.67 16.17
C TRP A 297 -0.53 7.38 15.76
N SER A 298 0.40 8.26 16.09
CA SER A 298 1.83 8.09 15.82
C SER A 298 2.46 6.89 16.54
N ALA A 299 1.85 6.39 17.62
CA ALA A 299 2.32 5.20 18.33
C ALA A 299 1.91 3.88 17.61
N PHE A 300 0.99 3.91 16.66
CA PHE A 300 0.43 2.72 16.02
C PHE A 300 0.92 2.57 14.57
N THR A 301 1.59 1.48 14.27
CA THR A 301 1.98 1.08 12.91
C THR A 301 1.08 -0.06 12.46
N ILE A 302 0.32 0.15 11.39
CA ILE A 302 -0.63 -0.84 10.84
C ILE A 302 -0.22 -1.16 9.41
N LEU A 303 0.30 -2.35 9.17
CA LEU A 303 0.84 -2.78 7.88
C LEU A 303 0.52 -4.23 7.58
N ASN A 304 0.62 -4.61 6.31
CA ASN A 304 0.75 -6.03 5.96
C ASN A 304 2.21 -6.46 6.08
N TYR A 305 2.42 -7.77 6.30
CA TYR A 305 3.75 -8.33 6.55
C TYR A 305 4.81 -7.91 5.54
N HIS A 306 4.53 -8.08 4.23
CA HIS A 306 5.51 -7.78 3.19
C HIS A 306 5.87 -6.29 3.11
N SER A 307 4.89 -5.41 3.27
CA SER A 307 5.17 -3.96 3.32
C SER A 307 6.01 -3.60 4.53
N PHE A 308 5.70 -4.18 5.70
CA PHE A 308 6.49 -3.98 6.91
C PHE A 308 7.95 -4.40 6.71
N ILE A 309 8.18 -5.62 6.23
CA ILE A 309 9.54 -6.12 5.98
C ILE A 309 10.26 -5.27 4.91
N ASN A 310 9.58 -4.87 3.84
CA ASN A 310 10.19 -4.01 2.81
C ASN A 310 10.62 -2.64 3.37
N SER A 311 9.80 -2.02 4.21
CA SER A 311 10.18 -0.78 4.89
C SER A 311 11.35 -0.99 5.83
N GLU A 312 11.35 -2.06 6.64
CA GLU A 312 12.46 -2.34 7.56
C GLU A 312 13.77 -2.64 6.82
N LEU A 313 13.74 -3.40 5.72
CA LEU A 313 14.92 -3.63 4.89
C LEU A 313 15.45 -2.31 4.28
N ASN A 314 14.53 -1.40 3.87
CA ASN A 314 14.92 -0.08 3.40
C ASN A 314 15.56 0.76 4.51
N ASN A 315 14.93 0.80 5.68
CA ASN A 315 15.39 1.55 6.85
C ASN A 315 16.77 1.05 7.35
N MET A 316 16.99 -0.27 7.32
CA MET A 316 18.29 -0.88 7.68
C MET A 316 19.37 -0.71 6.61
N GLY A 317 19.05 -0.16 5.44
CA GLY A 317 20.00 -0.02 4.32
C GLY A 317 20.36 -1.35 3.65
N ILE A 318 19.48 -2.35 3.66
CA ILE A 318 19.71 -3.65 3.04
C ILE A 318 19.30 -3.62 1.56
N VAL A 319 20.18 -4.11 0.70
CA VAL A 319 19.96 -4.19 -0.75
C VAL A 319 19.19 -5.47 -1.10
N PHE A 320 18.11 -5.32 -1.89
CA PHE A 320 17.52 -6.46 -2.60
C PHE A 320 18.41 -6.83 -3.79
N SER A 321 19.17 -7.91 -3.67
CA SER A 321 19.98 -8.45 -4.76
C SER A 321 19.25 -9.63 -5.38
N VAL A 322 18.63 -9.41 -6.54
CA VAL A 322 17.94 -10.45 -7.30
C VAL A 322 18.79 -10.80 -8.52
N PRO A 323 19.06 -12.09 -8.80
CA PRO A 323 19.78 -12.49 -10.01
C PRO A 323 19.06 -12.01 -11.29
N ASP A 324 19.81 -11.49 -12.26
CA ASP A 324 19.28 -10.90 -13.51
C ASP A 324 18.54 -11.93 -14.39
N ASP A 325 18.87 -13.20 -14.25
CA ASP A 325 18.32 -14.33 -15.02
C ASP A 325 17.14 -15.04 -14.34
N LEU A 326 16.72 -14.53 -13.17
CA LEU A 326 15.64 -15.16 -12.41
C LEU A 326 14.28 -14.94 -13.09
N GLY A 327 13.65 -16.01 -13.55
CA GLY A 327 12.31 -15.95 -14.14
C GLY A 327 11.25 -15.44 -13.15
N LYS A 328 10.24 -14.73 -13.64
CA LYS A 328 9.17 -14.12 -12.81
C LYS A 328 8.52 -15.11 -11.83
N ASN A 329 8.34 -16.35 -12.21
CA ASN A 329 7.71 -17.36 -11.35
C ASN A 329 8.58 -17.77 -10.15
N LYS A 330 9.91 -17.64 -10.25
CA LYS A 330 10.85 -17.95 -9.18
C LYS A 330 11.16 -16.75 -8.28
N LEU A 331 10.80 -15.54 -8.71
CA LEU A 331 11.08 -14.31 -7.97
C LEU A 331 10.42 -14.32 -6.58
N SER A 332 9.16 -14.73 -6.48
CA SER A 332 8.44 -14.78 -5.20
C SER A 332 9.07 -15.76 -4.22
N GLU A 333 9.46 -16.94 -4.70
CA GLU A 333 10.14 -17.95 -3.89
C GLU A 333 11.53 -17.49 -3.44
N PHE A 334 12.27 -16.82 -4.35
CA PHE A 334 13.57 -16.25 -4.04
C PHE A 334 13.47 -15.18 -2.95
N LEU A 335 12.55 -14.20 -3.11
CA LEU A 335 12.35 -13.14 -2.14
C LEU A 335 11.90 -13.68 -0.78
N ASP A 336 11.03 -14.69 -0.78
CA ASP A 336 10.61 -15.32 0.47
C ASP A 336 11.79 -16.00 1.17
N LYS A 337 12.56 -16.80 0.45
CA LYS A 337 13.67 -17.56 1.03
C LYS A 337 14.79 -16.67 1.57
N TYR A 338 15.20 -15.65 0.82
CA TYR A 338 16.39 -14.87 1.14
C TYR A 338 16.11 -13.61 1.95
N TYR A 339 14.86 -13.12 1.96
CA TYR A 339 14.49 -11.90 2.66
C TYR A 339 13.34 -12.13 3.64
N TYR A 340 12.16 -12.52 3.16
CA TYR A 340 10.96 -12.54 4.02
C TYR A 340 10.97 -13.66 5.07
N SER A 341 11.59 -14.80 4.82
CA SER A 341 11.71 -15.93 5.75
C SER A 341 13.10 -16.07 6.35
N ASN A 342 14.04 -15.16 6.06
CA ASN A 342 15.44 -15.24 6.50
C ASN A 342 15.65 -14.52 7.84
N LYS A 343 15.46 -15.23 8.96
CA LYS A 343 15.68 -14.67 10.30
C LYS A 343 17.12 -14.19 10.54
N ALA A 344 18.13 -14.90 9.99
CA ALA A 344 19.53 -14.56 10.20
C ALA A 344 19.86 -13.14 9.70
N LEU A 345 19.21 -12.70 8.60
CA LEU A 345 19.36 -11.36 8.06
C LEU A 345 18.99 -10.27 9.09
N PHE A 346 17.91 -10.46 9.83
CA PHE A 346 17.44 -9.50 10.84
C PHE A 346 18.30 -9.53 12.11
N VAL A 347 18.75 -10.72 12.51
CA VAL A 347 19.65 -10.88 13.67
C VAL A 347 20.99 -10.19 13.42
N GLN A 348 21.53 -10.26 12.20
CA GLN A 348 22.79 -9.60 11.83
C GLN A 348 22.70 -8.06 11.87
N HIS A 349 21.51 -7.49 11.76
CA HIS A 349 21.27 -6.04 11.76
C HIS A 349 20.40 -5.60 12.94
N GLN A 350 20.43 -6.34 14.04
CA GLN A 350 19.58 -6.08 15.21
C GLN A 350 19.83 -4.68 15.82
N ASP A 351 21.03 -4.15 15.68
CA ASP A 351 21.43 -2.79 16.09
C ASP A 351 20.66 -1.67 15.36
N ARG A 352 20.17 -1.95 14.16
CA ARG A 352 19.41 -0.99 13.31
C ARG A 352 17.90 -1.13 13.45
N ILE A 353 17.44 -2.16 14.16
CA ILE A 353 16.02 -2.41 14.34
C ILE A 353 15.50 -1.56 15.52
N LYS A 354 14.42 -0.82 15.29
CA LYS A 354 13.66 -0.15 16.35
C LYS A 354 12.52 -1.09 16.78
N PRO A 355 12.61 -1.77 17.94
CA PRO A 355 11.61 -2.76 18.35
C PRO A 355 10.31 -2.12 18.81
N PHE A 356 9.24 -2.94 18.91
CA PHE A 356 7.92 -2.56 19.40
C PHE A 356 7.64 -3.14 20.77
N ASP A 357 6.88 -2.40 21.59
CA ASP A 357 6.47 -2.83 22.93
C ASP A 357 5.30 -3.83 22.87
N VAL A 358 4.46 -3.69 21.84
CA VAL A 358 3.28 -4.51 21.63
C VAL A 358 3.18 -4.92 20.15
N ILE A 359 2.98 -6.19 19.89
CA ILE A 359 2.75 -6.71 18.53
C ILE A 359 1.48 -7.56 18.49
N LEU A 360 0.58 -7.24 17.56
CA LEU A 360 -0.62 -8.01 17.30
C LEU A 360 -0.61 -8.44 15.82
N ILE A 361 -0.96 -9.69 15.55
CA ILE A 361 -1.06 -10.23 14.19
C ILE A 361 -2.49 -10.72 13.95
N ASP A 362 -3.15 -10.15 12.93
CA ASP A 362 -4.46 -10.61 12.47
C ASP A 362 -4.34 -11.61 11.32
N GLU A 363 -5.34 -12.47 11.16
CA GLU A 363 -5.43 -13.48 10.10
C GLU A 363 -4.19 -14.41 10.03
N ILE A 364 -3.77 -14.96 11.20
CA ILE A 364 -2.53 -15.77 11.31
C ILE A 364 -2.55 -17.04 10.45
N GLN A 365 -3.71 -17.54 10.03
CA GLN A 365 -3.81 -18.70 9.13
C GLN A 365 -3.16 -18.45 7.77
N ASP A 366 -2.97 -17.19 7.39
CA ASP A 366 -2.30 -16.80 6.15
C ASP A 366 -0.79 -16.57 6.32
N TYR A 367 -0.27 -16.66 7.57
CA TYR A 367 1.14 -16.43 7.88
C TYR A 367 1.98 -17.71 7.86
N LYS A 368 3.21 -17.61 7.36
CA LYS A 368 4.22 -18.65 7.55
C LYS A 368 4.77 -18.60 8.98
N ARG A 369 5.04 -19.74 9.57
CA ARG A 369 5.63 -19.83 10.91
C ARG A 369 6.96 -19.06 11.02
N ALA A 370 7.79 -19.12 9.96
CA ALA A 370 9.06 -18.39 9.91
C ALA A 370 8.87 -16.87 10.04
N TRP A 371 7.82 -16.30 9.44
CA TRP A 371 7.50 -14.88 9.55
C TRP A 371 7.13 -14.48 10.97
N MET A 372 6.32 -15.31 11.65
CA MET A 372 5.96 -15.07 13.05
C MET A 372 7.18 -15.11 13.97
N HIS A 373 8.16 -16.01 13.69
CA HIS A 373 9.43 -16.04 14.43
C HIS A 373 10.25 -14.76 14.22
N ILE A 374 10.39 -14.30 12.98
CA ILE A 374 11.10 -13.04 12.68
C ILE A 374 10.47 -11.88 13.45
N ILE A 375 9.15 -11.75 13.37
CA ILE A 375 8.43 -10.65 14.04
C ILE A 375 8.62 -10.69 15.55
N LYS A 376 8.43 -11.84 16.17
CA LYS A 376 8.54 -11.97 17.62
C LYS A 376 9.97 -11.80 18.11
N ASP A 377 10.93 -12.47 17.46
CA ASP A 377 12.28 -12.61 18.00
C ASP A 377 13.18 -11.41 17.64
N CYS A 378 12.88 -10.67 16.55
CA CYS A 378 13.70 -9.55 16.12
C CYS A 378 13.05 -8.18 16.36
N PHE A 379 11.72 -8.09 16.39
CA PHE A 379 11.01 -6.80 16.45
C PHE A 379 10.23 -6.55 17.74
N LEU A 380 10.08 -7.53 18.65
CA LEU A 380 9.45 -7.33 19.94
C LEU A 380 10.51 -7.07 21.03
N ILE A 381 10.26 -6.09 21.91
CA ILE A 381 11.11 -5.89 23.10
C ILE A 381 11.01 -7.11 24.04
N GLU A 382 12.01 -7.29 24.87
CA GLU A 382 11.96 -8.29 25.95
C GLU A 382 10.79 -7.97 26.90
N GLY A 383 9.97 -9.00 27.18
CA GLY A 383 8.77 -8.84 28.00
C GLY A 383 7.63 -8.06 27.36
N GLY A 384 7.68 -7.76 26.07
CA GLY A 384 6.60 -7.13 25.31
C GLY A 384 5.36 -8.01 25.14
N GLU A 385 4.24 -7.41 24.75
CA GLU A 385 2.99 -8.15 24.51
C GLU A 385 2.93 -8.66 23.05
N TYR A 386 2.59 -9.95 22.88
CA TYR A 386 2.50 -10.62 21.59
C TYR A 386 1.19 -11.41 21.45
N LEU A 387 0.32 -10.99 20.55
CA LEU A 387 -1.01 -11.56 20.39
C LEU A 387 -1.28 -11.99 18.96
N LEU A 388 -1.85 -13.20 18.81
CA LEU A 388 -2.15 -13.80 17.53
C LEU A 388 -3.67 -14.02 17.39
N PHE A 389 -4.25 -13.49 16.31
CA PHE A 389 -5.67 -13.63 15.99
C PHE A 389 -5.87 -14.38 14.68
N GLY A 390 -6.83 -15.31 14.61
CA GLY A 390 -7.11 -16.01 13.37
C GLY A 390 -8.21 -17.04 13.45
N ASP A 391 -8.49 -17.64 12.27
CA ASP A 391 -9.43 -18.72 12.08
C ASP A 391 -8.91 -19.70 11.03
N VAL A 392 -8.62 -20.94 11.40
CA VAL A 392 -8.08 -21.97 10.49
C VAL A 392 -8.98 -22.22 9.28
N LYS A 393 -10.29 -22.03 9.40
CA LYS A 393 -11.27 -22.29 8.33
C LYS A 393 -11.13 -21.29 7.17
N GLN A 394 -10.52 -20.15 7.44
CA GLN A 394 -10.23 -19.12 6.44
C GLN A 394 -8.84 -19.27 5.79
N ASN A 395 -8.20 -20.45 5.90
CA ASN A 395 -6.92 -20.76 5.30
C ASN A 395 -7.06 -21.03 3.78
N ILE A 396 -7.24 -19.99 3.00
CA ILE A 396 -7.38 -20.07 1.53
C ILE A 396 -6.06 -20.35 0.80
N TYR A 397 -4.93 -20.12 1.45
CA TYR A 397 -3.58 -20.32 0.88
C TYR A 397 -2.99 -21.68 1.19
N ASN A 398 -3.76 -22.57 1.86
CA ASN A 398 -3.32 -23.92 2.25
C ASN A 398 -2.00 -23.93 3.03
N ASN A 399 -1.78 -22.97 3.93
CA ASN A 399 -0.64 -22.96 4.82
C ASN A 399 -0.66 -24.16 5.78
N GLU A 400 0.50 -24.47 6.37
CA GLU A 400 0.68 -25.62 7.27
C GLU A 400 -0.28 -25.56 8.47
N THR A 401 -1.00 -26.64 8.67
CA THR A 401 -1.86 -26.85 9.84
C THR A 401 -1.31 -27.96 10.73
N GLU A 402 -1.54 -27.89 12.02
CA GLU A 402 -1.21 -28.91 13.01
C GLU A 402 -2.46 -29.21 13.85
N HIS A 403 -2.83 -30.47 13.95
CA HIS A 403 -4.05 -30.91 14.67
C HIS A 403 -5.32 -30.12 14.24
N LYS A 404 -5.51 -29.93 12.93
CA LYS A 404 -6.62 -29.12 12.37
C LYS A 404 -6.62 -27.65 12.80
N ASP A 405 -5.49 -27.12 13.25
CA ASP A 405 -5.36 -25.72 13.66
C ASP A 405 -4.08 -25.09 13.04
N VAL A 406 -3.97 -23.75 13.14
CA VAL A 406 -2.81 -23.02 12.57
C VAL A 406 -1.56 -23.29 13.40
N LYS A 407 -0.46 -23.63 12.70
CA LYS A 407 0.85 -23.82 13.34
C LYS A 407 1.48 -22.47 13.68
N THR A 408 1.62 -22.18 14.98
CA THR A 408 2.15 -20.90 15.46
C THR A 408 3.53 -21.02 16.09
N ASN A 409 4.13 -19.89 16.45
CA ASN A 409 5.43 -19.79 17.13
C ASN A 409 5.31 -19.65 18.67
N ILE A 410 4.10 -19.75 19.23
CA ILE A 410 3.87 -19.77 20.67
C ILE A 410 3.08 -21.01 21.09
N PRO A 411 3.52 -21.72 22.16
CA PRO A 411 2.88 -22.95 22.60
C PRO A 411 1.72 -22.67 23.58
N VAL A 412 0.82 -21.76 23.22
CA VAL A 412 -0.30 -21.36 24.06
C VAL A 412 -1.61 -21.88 23.48
N ARG A 413 -2.46 -22.46 24.30
CA ARG A 413 -3.82 -22.87 23.87
C ARG A 413 -4.61 -21.64 23.47
N PRO A 414 -5.33 -21.69 22.33
CA PRO A 414 -6.13 -20.55 21.88
C PRO A 414 -7.31 -20.29 22.84
N ILE A 415 -7.62 -19.02 23.04
CA ILE A 415 -8.87 -18.57 23.64
C ILE A 415 -9.89 -18.52 22.52
N GLU A 416 -11.05 -19.15 22.69
CA GLU A 416 -12.07 -19.26 21.66
C GLU A 416 -13.19 -18.24 21.86
N LEU A 417 -13.50 -17.49 20.79
CA LEU A 417 -14.67 -16.62 20.67
C LEU A 417 -15.74 -17.37 19.86
N LYS A 418 -16.79 -17.86 20.52
CA LYS A 418 -17.84 -18.70 19.92
C LYS A 418 -19.12 -17.95 19.58
N GLU A 419 -19.25 -16.71 19.97
CA GLU A 419 -20.42 -15.88 19.70
C GLU A 419 -20.23 -15.11 18.40
N SER A 420 -21.23 -15.10 17.51
CA SER A 420 -21.23 -14.28 16.29
C SER A 420 -22.13 -13.07 16.48
N PHE A 421 -21.59 -11.87 16.18
CA PHE A 421 -22.28 -10.58 16.33
C PHE A 421 -22.61 -9.92 15.00
N ARG A 422 -22.10 -10.45 13.89
CA ARG A 422 -22.10 -9.79 12.58
C ARG A 422 -23.36 -10.10 11.75
N SER A 423 -23.67 -11.36 11.59
CA SER A 423 -24.59 -11.82 10.56
C SER A 423 -25.98 -12.14 11.12
N ASP A 424 -27.03 -11.81 10.34
CA ASP A 424 -28.36 -12.32 10.55
C ASP A 424 -28.37 -13.87 10.58
N PHE A 425 -29.37 -14.45 11.31
CA PHE A 425 -29.45 -15.90 11.48
C PHE A 425 -29.56 -16.65 10.15
N LYS A 426 -30.26 -16.10 9.13
CA LYS A 426 -30.38 -16.74 7.80
C LYS A 426 -29.05 -16.84 7.07
N ILE A 427 -28.24 -15.78 7.12
CA ILE A 427 -26.89 -15.77 6.52
C ILE A 427 -25.98 -16.74 7.26
N ARG A 428 -26.05 -16.74 8.59
CA ARG A 428 -25.33 -17.68 9.44
C ARG A 428 -25.67 -19.13 9.16
N ASP A 429 -26.98 -19.44 9.05
CA ASP A 429 -27.47 -20.80 8.80
C ASP A 429 -27.04 -21.29 7.41
N LEU A 430 -27.09 -20.41 6.38
CA LEU A 430 -26.54 -20.72 5.07
C LEU A 430 -25.06 -21.06 5.16
N ALA A 431 -24.26 -20.26 5.90
CA ALA A 431 -22.83 -20.48 6.07
C ALA A 431 -22.53 -21.81 6.80
N ILE A 432 -23.30 -22.17 7.84
CA ILE A 432 -23.19 -23.44 8.57
C ILE A 432 -23.51 -24.62 7.65
N GLU A 433 -24.63 -24.56 6.92
CA GLU A 433 -25.04 -25.64 6.02
C GLU A 433 -23.99 -25.86 4.91
N TYR A 434 -23.42 -24.79 4.42
CA TYR A 434 -22.32 -24.89 3.47
C TYR A 434 -21.07 -25.53 4.09
N GLN A 435 -20.66 -25.12 5.32
CA GLN A 435 -19.53 -25.73 6.03
C GLN A 435 -19.75 -27.24 6.23
N LYS A 436 -20.99 -27.67 6.62
CA LYS A 436 -21.33 -29.08 6.77
C LYS A 436 -21.17 -29.88 5.48
N ASN A 437 -21.54 -29.26 4.35
CA ASN A 437 -21.49 -29.94 3.05
C ASN A 437 -20.10 -29.97 2.43
N ILE A 438 -19.28 -28.94 2.65
CA ILE A 438 -17.99 -28.76 1.94
C ILE A 438 -16.79 -29.04 2.84
N PHE A 439 -16.85 -28.70 4.13
CA PHE A 439 -15.69 -28.72 5.03
C PHE A 439 -15.72 -29.80 6.12
N LYS A 440 -16.75 -30.65 6.16
CA LYS A 440 -16.95 -31.65 7.21
C LYS A 440 -15.71 -32.48 7.53
N ASP A 441 -14.97 -32.88 6.51
CA ASP A 441 -13.78 -33.74 6.66
C ASP A 441 -12.49 -32.94 6.86
N LYS A 442 -12.51 -31.64 6.59
CA LYS A 442 -11.30 -30.80 6.59
C LYS A 442 -11.14 -30.01 7.89
N TYR A 443 -12.24 -29.49 8.44
CA TYR A 443 -12.24 -28.63 9.62
C TYR A 443 -13.34 -29.01 10.61
N GLU A 444 -13.22 -28.56 11.86
CA GLU A 444 -14.34 -28.58 12.81
C GLU A 444 -15.40 -27.56 12.35
N ILE A 445 -16.66 -27.99 12.33
CA ILE A 445 -17.78 -27.10 11.98
C ILE A 445 -18.02 -26.09 13.11
N ASP A 446 -18.33 -24.85 12.76
CA ASP A 446 -18.64 -23.83 13.75
C ASP A 446 -19.84 -24.22 14.63
N SER A 447 -19.65 -24.14 15.93
CA SER A 447 -20.73 -24.17 16.92
C SER A 447 -20.95 -22.75 17.43
N PHE A 448 -22.14 -22.21 17.20
CA PHE A 448 -22.51 -20.91 17.72
C PHE A 448 -23.28 -21.07 19.01
N ASN A 449 -22.91 -20.32 20.05
CA ASN A 449 -23.75 -20.19 21.22
C ASN A 449 -24.98 -19.31 20.86
N GLU A 450 -26.17 -19.71 21.27
CA GLU A 450 -27.33 -18.85 21.17
C GLU A 450 -27.09 -17.56 21.98
N ARG A 451 -27.50 -16.41 21.40
CA ARG A 451 -27.46 -15.14 22.13
C ARG A 451 -28.34 -15.24 23.37
N THR A 452 -27.85 -14.82 24.52
CA THR A 452 -28.65 -14.67 25.71
C THR A 452 -29.68 -13.56 25.51
N ASN A 453 -30.88 -13.71 26.06
CA ASN A 453 -32.00 -12.75 25.92
C ASN A 453 -31.69 -11.31 26.30
N GLU A 454 -30.64 -11.06 27.09
CA GLU A 454 -30.15 -9.69 27.44
C GLU A 454 -29.52 -8.93 26.25
N GLN A 455 -28.98 -9.64 25.24
CA GLN A 455 -28.40 -9.04 24.05
C GLN A 455 -29.43 -8.77 22.94
N MET A 456 -30.64 -9.34 23.03
CA MET A 456 -31.69 -9.14 22.06
C MET A 456 -32.50 -7.84 22.28
N GLN A 457 -32.33 -7.15 23.40
CA GLN A 457 -33.19 -5.99 23.75
C GLN A 457 -32.74 -4.65 23.24
N ILE A 458 -31.56 -4.53 22.55
CA ILE A 458 -31.06 -3.24 22.06
C ILE A 458 -30.84 -3.33 20.55
N GLY A 459 -31.87 -3.10 19.78
CA GLY A 459 -31.79 -2.84 18.35
C GLY A 459 -32.88 -3.58 17.57
N PHE A 460 -33.54 -2.85 16.71
CA PHE A 460 -34.40 -3.41 15.67
C PHE A 460 -33.60 -4.45 14.90
N GLU A 461 -33.96 -5.75 14.99
CA GLU A 461 -33.35 -6.79 14.16
C GLU A 461 -33.64 -6.47 12.70
N LYS A 462 -32.63 -5.98 11.99
CA LYS A 462 -32.68 -5.91 10.54
C LYS A 462 -32.73 -7.35 10.05
N GLN A 463 -33.88 -7.76 9.49
CA GLN A 463 -34.03 -9.10 8.89
C GLN A 463 -33.12 -9.18 7.67
N GLY A 464 -32.16 -10.11 7.69
CA GLY A 464 -31.34 -10.42 6.55
C GLY A 464 -32.14 -11.09 5.43
N TYR A 465 -31.79 -10.74 4.18
CA TYR A 465 -32.38 -11.31 2.99
C TYR A 465 -31.30 -12.01 2.18
N ILE A 466 -31.63 -13.18 1.63
CA ILE A 466 -30.79 -13.88 0.66
C ILE A 466 -31.65 -14.04 -0.59
N ASN A 467 -31.23 -13.36 -1.68
CA ASN A 467 -31.88 -13.45 -2.98
C ASN A 467 -30.94 -14.11 -3.98
N TYR A 468 -31.46 -15.02 -4.75
CA TYR A 468 -30.73 -15.66 -5.85
C TYR A 468 -31.36 -15.27 -7.18
N ALA A 469 -30.54 -14.81 -8.11
CA ALA A 469 -30.95 -14.49 -9.47
C ALA A 469 -30.06 -15.20 -10.51
N TYR A 470 -30.68 -15.96 -11.40
CA TYR A 470 -29.99 -16.54 -12.55
C TYR A 470 -30.05 -15.56 -13.73
N LEU A 471 -28.89 -15.12 -14.20
CA LEU A 471 -28.77 -14.18 -15.32
C LEU A 471 -28.18 -14.87 -16.54
N GLN A 472 -28.74 -14.57 -17.72
CA GLN A 472 -28.15 -15.03 -18.98
C GLN A 472 -26.94 -14.19 -19.35
N ASP A 473 -25.90 -14.81 -19.87
CA ASP A 473 -24.57 -14.20 -20.12
C ASP A 473 -24.58 -12.92 -20.95
N THR A 474 -25.56 -12.71 -21.83
CA THR A 474 -25.59 -11.58 -22.79
C THR A 474 -25.93 -10.23 -22.14
N ASN A 475 -26.58 -10.20 -20.97
CA ASN A 475 -27.11 -8.96 -20.38
C ASN A 475 -26.72 -8.73 -18.91
N ILE A 476 -25.72 -9.45 -18.38
CA ILE A 476 -25.34 -9.40 -16.96
C ILE A 476 -25.11 -7.97 -16.47
N ILE A 477 -24.36 -7.15 -17.19
CA ILE A 477 -23.97 -5.80 -16.77
C ILE A 477 -25.19 -4.88 -16.66
N SER A 478 -26.02 -4.83 -17.68
CA SER A 478 -27.22 -3.99 -17.69
C SER A 478 -28.26 -4.46 -16.68
N THR A 479 -28.43 -5.77 -16.52
CA THR A 479 -29.37 -6.35 -15.55
C THR A 479 -28.90 -6.07 -14.12
N LEU A 480 -27.62 -6.24 -13.83
CA LEU A 480 -27.05 -5.91 -12.52
C LEU A 480 -27.19 -4.42 -12.18
N TYR A 481 -26.96 -3.54 -13.17
CA TYR A 481 -27.19 -2.10 -13.02
C TYR A 481 -28.66 -1.81 -12.68
N THR A 482 -29.62 -2.39 -13.42
CA THR A 482 -31.04 -2.19 -13.17
C THR A 482 -31.44 -2.67 -11.76
N ILE A 483 -30.95 -3.83 -11.33
CA ILE A 483 -31.22 -4.33 -9.97
C ILE A 483 -30.70 -3.36 -8.93
N ILE A 484 -29.47 -2.92 -9.04
CA ILE A 484 -28.81 -2.08 -8.04
C ILE A 484 -29.37 -0.65 -8.05
N HIS A 485 -29.32 0.01 -9.20
CA HIS A 485 -29.63 1.43 -9.29
C HIS A 485 -31.13 1.70 -9.32
N GLU A 486 -31.86 1.00 -10.21
CA GLU A 486 -33.27 1.29 -10.41
C GLU A 486 -34.19 0.61 -9.40
N ASN A 487 -33.84 -0.60 -8.95
CA ASN A 487 -34.71 -1.35 -8.04
C ASN A 487 -34.37 -1.18 -6.55
N ILE A 488 -33.12 -0.83 -6.22
CA ILE A 488 -32.69 -0.69 -4.82
C ILE A 488 -32.51 0.79 -4.48
N ILE A 489 -31.60 1.50 -5.14
CA ILE A 489 -31.25 2.89 -4.80
C ILE A 489 -32.43 3.83 -5.06
N ASN A 490 -32.99 3.82 -6.29
CA ASN A 490 -34.06 4.75 -6.69
C ASN A 490 -35.41 4.46 -6.03
N LYS A 491 -35.67 3.25 -5.52
CA LYS A 491 -36.93 2.91 -4.83
C LYS A 491 -36.98 3.30 -3.36
N ASN A 492 -35.99 4.08 -2.90
CA ASN A 492 -35.95 4.65 -1.54
C ASN A 492 -36.07 3.63 -0.40
N ASN A 493 -35.37 2.50 -0.54
CA ASN A 493 -35.38 1.40 0.41
C ASN A 493 -34.48 1.63 1.63
N ASN A 494 -34.11 2.86 1.94
CA ASN A 494 -33.11 3.24 2.96
C ASN A 494 -31.72 2.61 2.72
N ILE A 495 -31.42 2.23 1.49
CA ILE A 495 -30.11 1.69 1.08
C ILE A 495 -29.44 2.73 0.21
N ALA A 496 -28.33 3.27 0.69
CA ALA A 496 -27.51 4.23 -0.04
C ALA A 496 -26.43 3.52 -0.88
N PRO A 497 -25.86 4.18 -1.89
CA PRO A 497 -24.72 3.64 -2.63
C PRO A 497 -23.58 3.18 -1.70
N ASN A 498 -23.37 3.89 -0.59
CA ASN A 498 -22.36 3.54 0.42
C ASN A 498 -22.60 2.19 1.10
N ASP A 499 -23.82 1.67 1.12
CA ASP A 499 -24.14 0.42 1.79
C ASP A 499 -23.91 -0.81 0.90
N ILE A 500 -23.62 -0.58 -0.40
CA ILE A 500 -23.57 -1.62 -1.43
C ILE A 500 -22.15 -1.99 -1.76
N THR A 501 -21.86 -3.28 -1.75
CA THR A 501 -20.61 -3.86 -2.24
C THR A 501 -20.89 -4.92 -3.30
N ILE A 502 -20.16 -4.85 -4.41
CA ILE A 502 -20.23 -5.80 -5.53
C ILE A 502 -18.96 -6.64 -5.55
N LEU A 503 -19.14 -7.95 -5.42
CA LEU A 503 -18.05 -8.91 -5.40
C LEU A 503 -18.10 -9.82 -6.62
N GLY A 504 -16.94 -10.10 -7.18
CA GLY A 504 -16.79 -11.03 -8.29
C GLY A 504 -15.47 -11.77 -8.27
N TYR A 505 -15.39 -12.87 -8.99
CA TYR A 505 -14.17 -13.67 -9.05
C TYR A 505 -13.11 -13.03 -9.96
N THR A 506 -13.52 -12.39 -11.07
CA THR A 506 -12.59 -11.81 -12.05
C THR A 506 -12.67 -10.29 -12.11
N THR A 507 -11.52 -9.63 -12.17
CA THR A 507 -11.45 -8.17 -12.30
C THR A 507 -12.07 -7.65 -13.60
N LYS A 508 -11.97 -8.37 -14.70
CA LYS A 508 -12.46 -7.91 -16.02
C LYS A 508 -13.97 -7.64 -16.02
N LEU A 509 -14.77 -8.54 -15.42
CA LEU A 509 -16.22 -8.35 -15.32
C LEU A 509 -16.56 -7.12 -14.46
N LEU A 510 -15.85 -6.99 -13.34
CA LEU A 510 -16.04 -5.88 -12.41
C LEU A 510 -15.61 -4.54 -13.01
N GLN A 511 -14.51 -4.48 -13.77
CA GLN A 511 -14.08 -3.30 -14.52
C GLN A 511 -15.11 -2.87 -15.56
N THR A 512 -15.73 -3.84 -16.26
CA THR A 512 -16.78 -3.56 -17.23
C THR A 512 -18.03 -3.00 -16.56
N PHE A 513 -18.43 -3.59 -15.44
CA PHE A 513 -19.55 -3.07 -14.66
C PHE A 513 -19.28 -1.67 -14.12
N GLU A 514 -18.10 -1.44 -13.55
CA GLU A 514 -17.67 -0.15 -13.03
C GLU A 514 -17.73 0.96 -14.09
N ALA A 515 -17.18 0.69 -15.27
CA ALA A 515 -17.21 1.64 -16.39
C ALA A 515 -18.65 1.92 -16.86
N TYR A 516 -19.51 0.89 -16.92
CA TYR A 516 -20.93 1.03 -17.27
C TYR A 516 -21.67 1.87 -16.23
N TYR A 517 -21.49 1.57 -14.93
CA TYR A 517 -22.15 2.27 -13.84
C TYR A 517 -21.78 3.77 -13.83
N ARG A 518 -20.48 4.09 -13.88
CA ARG A 518 -20.00 5.48 -13.94
C ARG A 518 -20.53 6.24 -15.16
N HIS A 519 -20.54 5.60 -16.30
CA HIS A 519 -21.04 6.24 -17.52
C HIS A 519 -22.54 6.56 -17.43
N ARG A 520 -23.32 5.69 -16.78
CA ARG A 520 -24.79 5.86 -16.63
C ARG A 520 -25.16 6.87 -15.56
N THR A 521 -24.45 6.87 -14.43
CA THR A 521 -24.81 7.69 -13.26
C THR A 521 -23.98 8.96 -13.14
N ASN A 522 -22.82 9.02 -13.79
CA ASN A 522 -21.78 10.03 -13.55
C ASN A 522 -21.29 10.08 -12.08
N GLU A 523 -21.53 9.04 -11.30
CA GLU A 523 -21.09 8.92 -9.92
C GLU A 523 -19.70 8.28 -9.85
N ARG A 524 -19.00 8.54 -8.74
CA ARG A 524 -17.75 7.87 -8.42
C ARG A 524 -18.03 6.48 -7.86
N THR A 525 -17.03 5.60 -7.99
CA THR A 525 -17.01 4.25 -7.41
C THR A 525 -15.72 4.05 -6.63
N THR A 526 -15.74 3.21 -5.61
CA THR A 526 -14.53 2.80 -4.89
C THR A 526 -14.16 1.38 -5.27
N THR A 527 -12.94 1.19 -5.77
CA THR A 527 -12.48 -0.12 -6.28
C THR A 527 -11.17 -0.56 -5.62
N MET A 528 -10.97 -1.87 -5.51
CA MET A 528 -9.69 -2.48 -5.10
C MET A 528 -8.85 -2.94 -6.31
N PHE A 529 -9.14 -2.42 -7.47
CA PHE A 529 -8.44 -2.73 -8.73
C PHE A 529 -8.37 -1.48 -9.61
N GLU A 530 -7.52 -1.54 -10.63
CA GLU A 530 -7.39 -0.50 -11.65
C GLU A 530 -8.65 -0.40 -12.52
N THR A 531 -9.22 0.80 -12.63
CA THR A 531 -10.37 1.06 -13.52
C THR A 531 -9.92 1.28 -14.96
N PHE A 532 -10.81 1.10 -15.93
CA PHE A 532 -10.50 1.37 -17.34
C PHE A 532 -10.06 2.83 -17.57
N GLU A 533 -10.63 3.78 -16.83
CA GLU A 533 -10.23 5.18 -16.91
C GLU A 533 -8.77 5.41 -16.51
N ILE A 534 -8.34 4.88 -15.37
CA ILE A 534 -6.96 4.99 -14.91
C ILE A 534 -5.98 4.30 -15.86
N MET A 535 -6.35 3.12 -16.36
CA MET A 535 -5.55 2.40 -17.35
C MET A 535 -5.38 3.22 -18.62
N TYR A 536 -6.47 3.85 -19.10
CA TYR A 536 -6.44 4.72 -20.26
C TYR A 536 -5.52 5.93 -20.05
N LEU A 537 -5.70 6.67 -18.96
CA LEU A 537 -4.90 7.86 -18.63
C LEU A 537 -3.41 7.54 -18.49
N GLN A 538 -3.06 6.43 -17.84
CA GLN A 538 -1.67 6.01 -17.70
C GLN A 538 -1.01 5.74 -19.05
N ASN A 539 -1.69 5.04 -19.94
CA ASN A 539 -1.15 4.75 -21.28
C ASN A 539 -1.08 6.00 -22.14
N LEU A 540 -2.09 6.87 -22.06
CA LEU A 540 -2.15 8.13 -22.78
C LEU A 540 -0.99 9.06 -22.38
N ASN A 541 -0.73 9.23 -21.11
CA ASN A 541 0.36 10.10 -20.63
C ASN A 541 1.74 9.58 -21.01
N TYR A 542 1.91 8.27 -21.03
CA TYR A 542 3.15 7.66 -21.51
C TYR A 542 3.41 7.98 -22.98
N ILE A 543 2.37 7.98 -23.81
CA ILE A 543 2.47 8.32 -25.24
C ILE A 543 2.69 9.81 -25.44
N ASN A 544 1.97 10.67 -24.72
CA ASN A 544 2.08 12.13 -24.81
C ASN A 544 3.39 12.70 -24.27
N GLY A 545 4.03 12.02 -23.33
CA GLY A 545 5.36 12.40 -22.81
C GLY A 545 6.50 12.22 -23.81
N GLU A 546 6.26 11.53 -24.93
CA GLU A 546 7.20 11.39 -26.04
C GLU A 546 6.92 12.47 -27.11
N LYS A 547 7.96 13.06 -27.67
CA LYS A 547 7.93 14.21 -28.62
C LYS A 547 7.14 14.00 -29.93
N TYR A 548 6.34 12.98 -30.06
CA TYR A 548 5.71 12.57 -31.32
C TYR A 548 4.23 12.91 -31.34
N LYS A 549 3.88 13.99 -32.03
CA LYS A 549 2.51 14.46 -32.19
C LYS A 549 1.66 13.65 -33.21
N ASN A 550 2.27 12.76 -34.00
CA ASN A 550 1.58 12.01 -35.05
C ASN A 550 1.87 10.49 -34.95
N PRO A 551 0.96 9.68 -34.39
CA PRO A 551 1.12 8.24 -34.21
C PRO A 551 1.52 7.44 -35.47
N PRO A 552 0.98 7.70 -36.71
CA PRO A 552 1.39 6.94 -37.90
C PRO A 552 2.82 7.20 -38.34
N MET A 553 3.31 8.44 -38.27
CA MET A 553 4.71 8.74 -38.61
C MET A 553 5.66 8.10 -37.58
N TRP A 554 5.33 8.19 -36.34
CA TRP A 554 6.07 7.61 -35.24
C TRP A 554 6.11 6.08 -35.30
N LEU A 555 5.00 5.41 -35.59
CA LEU A 555 4.94 3.97 -35.82
C LEU A 555 5.80 3.54 -37.01
N LYS A 556 5.81 4.30 -38.13
CA LYS A 556 6.68 4.06 -39.28
C LYS A 556 8.16 4.18 -38.89
N GLU A 557 8.53 5.14 -38.04
CA GLU A 557 9.91 5.29 -37.58
C GLU A 557 10.33 4.14 -36.65
N ILE A 558 9.49 3.73 -35.71
CA ILE A 558 9.76 2.56 -34.85
C ILE A 558 9.92 1.29 -35.68
N LEU A 559 9.07 1.07 -36.67
CA LEU A 559 9.19 -0.08 -37.57
C LEU A 559 10.45 -0.04 -38.43
N LYS A 560 10.88 1.14 -38.86
CA LYS A 560 12.19 1.32 -39.51
C LYS A 560 13.37 1.01 -38.58
N LEU A 561 13.29 1.40 -37.31
CA LEU A 561 14.31 1.12 -36.30
C LEU A 561 14.38 -0.37 -35.96
N ILE A 562 13.24 -1.06 -35.85
CA ILE A 562 13.17 -2.50 -35.61
C ILE A 562 13.79 -3.29 -36.79
N LYS A 563 13.58 -2.82 -38.04
CA LYS A 563 14.12 -3.45 -39.25
C LYS A 563 15.60 -3.16 -39.51
N LYS A 564 16.21 -2.16 -38.83
CA LYS A 564 17.60 -1.71 -39.01
C LYS A 564 18.60 -2.19 -37.95
N ASP A 565 18.37 -3.30 -37.28
CA ASP A 565 19.25 -3.81 -36.19
C ASP A 565 19.58 -2.77 -35.12
N ALA A 566 18.59 -1.97 -34.72
CA ALA A 566 18.71 -1.07 -33.58
C ALA A 566 19.02 -1.87 -32.31
N ASN A 567 19.76 -1.28 -31.39
CA ASN A 567 20.13 -1.96 -30.16
C ASN A 567 18.89 -2.47 -29.39
N LYS A 568 19.04 -3.56 -28.66
CA LYS A 568 17.98 -4.27 -27.94
C LYS A 568 17.13 -3.36 -27.05
N TYR A 569 17.69 -2.26 -26.55
CA TYR A 569 16.99 -1.27 -25.71
C TYR A 569 15.99 -0.43 -26.52
N THR A 570 16.38 0.06 -27.70
CA THR A 570 15.52 0.87 -28.59
C THR A 570 14.35 0.06 -29.12
N ILE A 571 14.60 -1.20 -29.47
CA ILE A 571 13.57 -2.14 -29.89
C ILE A 571 12.56 -2.37 -28.75
N LYS A 572 13.04 -2.66 -27.54
CA LYS A 572 12.19 -2.89 -26.35
C LYS A 572 11.32 -1.67 -26.04
N ARG A 573 11.89 -0.45 -26.16
CA ARG A 573 11.16 0.80 -25.92
C ARG A 573 10.06 1.00 -26.98
N GLY A 574 10.36 0.79 -28.25
CA GLY A 574 9.38 0.92 -29.33
C GLY A 574 8.23 -0.08 -29.20
N LEU A 575 8.54 -1.33 -28.91
CA LEU A 575 7.53 -2.37 -28.70
C LEU A 575 6.65 -2.08 -27.46
N ASN A 576 7.22 -1.52 -26.42
CA ASN A 576 6.45 -1.08 -25.23
C ASN A 576 5.44 0.01 -25.58
N GLN A 577 5.83 0.99 -26.40
CA GLN A 577 4.95 2.06 -26.84
C GLN A 577 3.80 1.55 -27.72
N ILE A 578 4.07 0.61 -28.63
CA ILE A 578 3.07 -0.05 -29.44
C ILE A 578 2.08 -0.84 -28.56
N ALA A 579 2.57 -1.59 -27.57
CA ALA A 579 1.72 -2.31 -26.64
C ALA A 579 0.75 -1.39 -25.85
N ARG A 580 1.18 -0.17 -25.52
CA ARG A 580 0.32 0.84 -24.86
C ARG A 580 -0.76 1.38 -25.79
N LEU A 581 -0.48 1.58 -27.07
CA LEU A 581 -1.48 1.95 -28.08
C LEU A 581 -2.54 0.83 -28.24
N PHE A 582 -2.12 -0.43 -28.24
CA PHE A 582 -3.07 -1.55 -28.25
C PHE A 582 -3.97 -1.58 -27.02
N THR A 583 -3.43 -1.24 -25.85
CA THR A 583 -4.24 -1.14 -24.65
C THR A 583 -5.31 -0.06 -24.76
N ILE A 584 -4.95 1.11 -25.28
CA ILE A 584 -5.92 2.19 -25.55
C ILE A 584 -7.01 1.72 -26.53
N TYR A 585 -6.61 1.00 -27.59
CA TYR A 585 -7.55 0.44 -28.55
C TYR A 585 -8.48 -0.61 -27.92
N ASP A 586 -7.95 -1.54 -27.12
CA ASP A 586 -8.79 -2.54 -26.44
C ASP A 586 -9.82 -1.86 -25.51
N LEU A 587 -9.42 -0.83 -24.78
CA LEU A 587 -10.32 -0.05 -23.92
C LEU A 587 -11.38 0.69 -24.75
N TYR A 588 -10.98 1.26 -25.89
CA TYR A 588 -11.91 1.89 -26.83
C TYR A 588 -12.92 0.87 -27.38
N SER A 589 -12.46 -0.32 -27.80
CA SER A 589 -13.34 -1.37 -28.35
C SER A 589 -14.35 -1.89 -27.32
N LEU A 590 -13.97 -1.91 -26.04
CA LEU A 590 -14.87 -2.30 -24.95
C LEU A 590 -15.92 -1.21 -24.64
N TYR A 591 -15.56 0.06 -24.79
CA TYR A 591 -16.44 1.18 -24.45
C TYR A 591 -16.31 2.38 -25.42
N PRO A 592 -16.73 2.26 -26.68
CA PRO A 592 -16.49 3.27 -27.72
C PRO A 592 -16.97 4.66 -27.33
N LYS A 593 -18.21 4.79 -26.84
CA LYS A 593 -18.82 6.09 -26.48
C LYS A 593 -18.06 6.86 -25.43
N TYR A 594 -17.40 6.18 -24.49
CA TYR A 594 -16.64 6.83 -23.41
C TYR A 594 -15.29 7.36 -23.87
N PHE A 595 -14.65 6.66 -24.83
CA PHE A 595 -13.30 6.98 -25.29
C PHE A 595 -13.23 7.72 -26.61
N GLU A 596 -14.33 7.90 -27.32
CA GLU A 596 -14.37 8.44 -28.68
C GLU A 596 -13.75 9.86 -28.78
N GLN A 597 -14.11 10.78 -27.89
CA GLN A 597 -13.55 12.14 -27.86
C GLN A 597 -12.06 12.15 -27.47
N LYS A 598 -11.62 11.18 -26.66
CA LYS A 598 -10.24 11.08 -26.17
C LYS A 598 -9.31 10.41 -27.16
N LEU A 599 -9.83 9.48 -27.98
CA LEU A 599 -9.05 8.84 -29.04
C LEU A 599 -8.70 9.83 -30.17
N SER A 600 -9.59 10.72 -30.52
CA SER A 600 -9.35 11.76 -31.52
C SER A 600 -8.21 12.71 -31.13
N SER A 601 -8.03 13.00 -29.84
CA SER A 601 -6.93 13.85 -29.33
C SER A 601 -5.56 13.13 -29.35
N VAL A 602 -5.53 11.80 -29.30
CA VAL A 602 -4.29 10.99 -29.38
C VAL A 602 -3.89 10.68 -30.81
N CYS A 603 -4.87 10.60 -31.69
CA CYS A 603 -4.71 10.20 -33.09
C CYS A 603 -4.89 11.37 -34.06
N GLU A 604 -4.46 12.58 -33.69
CA GLU A 604 -4.55 13.75 -34.57
C GLU A 604 -3.89 13.45 -35.94
N GLY A 605 -4.67 13.52 -37.02
CA GLY A 605 -4.22 13.18 -38.37
C GLY A 605 -4.25 11.71 -38.75
N THR A 606 -4.80 10.82 -37.92
CA THR A 606 -5.00 9.41 -38.23
C THR A 606 -6.47 9.05 -38.15
N THR A 607 -7.01 8.47 -39.22
CA THR A 607 -8.38 7.97 -39.16
C THR A 607 -8.43 6.70 -38.29
N LYS A 608 -9.59 6.45 -37.70
CA LYS A 608 -9.87 5.23 -36.91
C LYS A 608 -9.54 3.97 -37.72
N GLU A 609 -9.89 3.97 -39.02
CA GLU A 609 -9.67 2.86 -39.93
C GLU A 609 -8.17 2.59 -40.15
N MET A 610 -7.36 3.65 -40.28
CA MET A 610 -5.90 3.51 -40.43
C MET A 610 -5.26 2.92 -39.16
N PHE A 611 -5.72 3.34 -37.99
CA PHE A 611 -5.24 2.82 -36.70
C PHE A 611 -5.65 1.34 -36.52
N LEU A 612 -6.90 1.00 -36.87
CA LEU A 612 -7.41 -0.37 -36.79
C LEU A 612 -6.68 -1.31 -37.74
N ALA A 613 -6.49 -0.91 -39.01
CA ALA A 613 -5.76 -1.68 -40.00
C ALA A 613 -4.30 -1.93 -39.59
N PHE A 614 -3.67 -0.93 -38.95
CA PHE A 614 -2.32 -1.06 -38.38
C PHE A 614 -2.26 -2.09 -37.23
N ILE A 615 -3.20 -2.03 -36.30
CA ILE A 615 -3.27 -2.96 -35.15
C ILE A 615 -3.48 -4.39 -35.65
N GLU A 616 -4.41 -4.62 -36.56
CA GLU A 616 -4.69 -5.95 -37.08
C GLU A 616 -3.48 -6.56 -37.80
N LYS A 617 -2.72 -5.73 -38.52
CA LYS A 617 -1.50 -6.17 -39.23
C LYS A 617 -0.38 -6.68 -38.30
N TYR A 618 -0.29 -6.14 -37.07
CA TYR A 618 0.81 -6.46 -36.12
C TYR A 618 0.35 -7.17 -34.85
N LYS A 619 -0.88 -7.69 -34.83
CA LYS A 619 -1.54 -8.28 -33.68
C LYS A 619 -0.77 -9.46 -33.07
N ASP A 620 -0.27 -10.36 -33.89
CA ASP A 620 0.41 -11.57 -33.45
C ASP A 620 1.82 -11.27 -32.87
N GLU A 621 2.58 -10.39 -33.50
CA GLU A 621 3.92 -9.99 -33.06
C GLU A 621 3.93 -9.25 -31.73
N LEU A 622 2.81 -8.62 -31.36
CA LEU A 622 2.67 -7.77 -30.19
C LEU A 622 1.96 -8.47 -29.02
N SER A 623 1.35 -9.62 -29.24
CA SER A 623 0.60 -10.36 -28.20
C SER A 623 1.47 -10.75 -27.01
N GLU A 624 2.73 -11.09 -27.24
CA GLU A 624 3.70 -11.48 -26.21
C GLU A 624 4.18 -10.29 -25.37
N PHE A 625 4.32 -9.11 -26.00
CA PHE A 625 4.65 -7.86 -25.33
C PHE A 625 3.50 -7.30 -24.50
N LYS A 626 2.27 -7.51 -24.93
CA LYS A 626 1.07 -7.15 -24.21
C LYS A 626 1.08 -7.72 -22.77
N LYS A 627 1.49 -9.00 -22.60
CA LYS A 627 1.61 -9.64 -21.29
C LYS A 627 2.71 -9.01 -20.40
N GLN A 628 3.81 -8.56 -20.98
CA GLN A 628 4.93 -7.97 -20.21
C GLN A 628 4.63 -6.55 -19.68
N VAL A 629 3.96 -5.73 -20.47
CA VAL A 629 3.57 -4.36 -20.11
C VAL A 629 2.49 -4.38 -19.01
N TYR A 630 1.52 -5.28 -19.12
CA TYR A 630 0.38 -5.35 -18.19
C TYR A 630 0.75 -5.75 -16.76
N SER A 631 1.84 -6.47 -16.51
CA SER A 631 2.04 -7.08 -15.19
C SER A 631 2.69 -6.19 -14.15
N GLY A 632 3.46 -5.16 -14.54
CA GLY A 632 4.21 -4.30 -13.62
C GLY A 632 3.47 -3.00 -13.25
N ASP A 633 3.05 -2.25 -14.28
CA ASP A 633 2.51 -0.90 -14.09
C ASP A 633 1.17 -0.88 -13.34
N TYR A 634 0.29 -1.86 -13.62
CA TYR A 634 -1.01 -1.93 -12.97
C TYR A 634 -0.97 -2.54 -11.56
N LYS A 635 0.11 -3.25 -11.22
CA LYS A 635 0.29 -3.78 -9.87
C LYS A 635 0.35 -2.66 -8.83
N ILE A 636 1.14 -1.62 -9.11
CA ILE A 636 1.28 -0.45 -8.23
C ILE A 636 -0.08 0.26 -8.05
N ILE A 637 -0.82 0.46 -9.15
CA ILE A 637 -2.15 1.08 -9.10
C ILE A 637 -3.10 0.23 -8.24
N ARG A 638 -3.10 -1.08 -8.43
CA ARG A 638 -3.94 -2.01 -7.66
C ARG A 638 -3.59 -2.01 -6.19
N GLU A 639 -2.31 -2.00 -5.83
CA GLU A 639 -1.85 -1.90 -4.44
C GLU A 639 -2.26 -0.56 -3.82
N ASN A 640 -2.10 0.54 -4.54
CA ASN A 640 -2.56 1.87 -4.09
C ASN A 640 -4.08 1.90 -3.86
N LYS A 641 -4.89 1.38 -4.81
CA LYS A 641 -6.35 1.29 -4.65
C LYS A 641 -6.76 0.44 -3.45
N LYS A 642 -6.04 -0.64 -3.17
CA LYS A 642 -6.28 -1.49 -1.99
C LYS A 642 -5.93 -0.78 -0.68
N LEU A 643 -4.81 -0.06 -0.64
CA LEU A 643 -4.36 0.69 0.53
C LEU A 643 -5.31 1.83 0.92
N HIS A 644 -5.93 2.45 -0.08
CA HIS A 644 -6.84 3.58 0.10
C HIS A 644 -8.33 3.20 -0.05
N PHE A 645 -8.64 1.93 0.14
CA PHE A 645 -10.01 1.47 0.13
C PHE A 645 -10.67 1.72 1.50
N TRP A 646 -11.82 2.40 1.50
CA TRP A 646 -12.61 2.70 2.69
C TRP A 646 -14.07 2.29 2.49
N MET A 647 -14.68 1.69 3.52
CA MET A 647 -16.11 1.31 3.48
C MET A 647 -17.02 2.54 3.47
N ASN A 648 -16.65 3.59 4.20
CA ASN A 648 -17.42 4.83 4.29
C ASN A 648 -16.96 5.87 3.24
N SER A 649 -16.85 5.43 1.98
CA SER A 649 -16.43 6.28 0.86
C SER A 649 -17.57 7.13 0.26
N GLY A 650 -18.81 6.91 0.70
CA GLY A 650 -20.00 7.54 0.12
C GLY A 650 -20.42 6.97 -1.24
N THR A 651 -19.78 5.90 -1.72
CA THR A 651 -19.95 5.37 -3.08
C THR A 651 -20.20 3.86 -3.06
N ILE A 652 -20.63 3.30 -4.19
CA ILE A 652 -20.64 1.84 -4.39
C ILE A 652 -19.21 1.30 -4.35
N LYS A 653 -19.00 0.20 -3.63
CA LYS A 653 -17.74 -0.53 -3.57
C LYS A 653 -17.75 -1.71 -4.52
N ILE A 654 -16.64 -1.90 -5.25
CA ILE A 654 -16.50 -2.99 -6.20
C ILE A 654 -15.15 -3.67 -5.98
N SER A 655 -15.15 -4.98 -5.70
CA SER A 655 -13.94 -5.71 -5.39
C SER A 655 -13.99 -7.17 -5.87
N THR A 656 -12.83 -7.80 -5.92
CA THR A 656 -12.78 -9.26 -6.00
C THR A 656 -13.03 -9.87 -4.63
N ILE A 657 -13.60 -11.06 -4.60
CA ILE A 657 -13.84 -11.82 -3.35
C ILE A 657 -12.57 -11.90 -2.50
N HIS A 658 -11.42 -12.26 -3.11
CA HIS A 658 -10.13 -12.35 -2.41
C HIS A 658 -9.67 -11.03 -1.76
N SER A 659 -9.87 -9.91 -2.45
CA SER A 659 -9.43 -8.61 -1.94
C SER A 659 -10.36 -8.08 -0.86
N PHE A 660 -11.60 -8.52 -0.83
CA PHE A 660 -12.61 -8.11 0.15
C PHE A 660 -12.60 -8.98 1.42
N LYS A 661 -11.81 -10.07 1.45
CA LYS A 661 -11.69 -10.92 2.64
C LYS A 661 -11.40 -10.10 3.89
N GLY A 662 -12.21 -10.28 4.94
CA GLY A 662 -12.12 -9.60 6.24
C GLY A 662 -12.90 -8.29 6.32
N TRP A 663 -13.47 -7.76 5.23
CA TRP A 663 -14.35 -6.60 5.22
C TRP A 663 -15.82 -6.97 5.51
N GLU A 664 -16.62 -5.96 5.79
CA GLU A 664 -18.06 -6.08 6.10
C GLU A 664 -18.85 -5.09 5.25
N SER A 665 -20.04 -5.48 4.77
CA SER A 665 -20.97 -4.60 4.04
C SER A 665 -22.42 -4.95 4.37
N GLU A 666 -23.30 -3.95 4.38
CA GLU A 666 -24.73 -4.18 4.64
C GLU A 666 -25.40 -4.94 3.51
N VAL A 667 -25.08 -4.60 2.26
CA VAL A 667 -25.65 -5.22 1.06
C VAL A 667 -24.51 -5.74 0.18
N VAL A 668 -24.50 -7.02 -0.09
CA VAL A 668 -23.48 -7.67 -0.92
C VAL A 668 -24.11 -8.29 -2.16
N PHE A 669 -23.63 -7.89 -3.34
CA PHE A 669 -23.93 -8.55 -4.60
C PHE A 669 -22.79 -9.48 -4.99
N LEU A 670 -22.99 -10.77 -4.88
CA LEU A 670 -21.98 -11.77 -5.24
C LEU A 670 -22.25 -12.29 -6.64
N ILE A 671 -21.32 -11.96 -7.58
CA ILE A 671 -21.40 -12.39 -8.98
C ILE A 671 -20.63 -13.70 -9.15
N VAL A 672 -21.35 -14.76 -9.44
CA VAL A 672 -20.80 -16.11 -9.69
C VAL A 672 -20.99 -16.48 -11.13
N LYS A 673 -19.91 -16.88 -11.82
CA LYS A 673 -19.96 -17.41 -13.16
C LYS A 673 -19.87 -18.94 -13.11
N ARG A 674 -20.82 -19.64 -13.74
CA ARG A 674 -20.76 -21.09 -13.90
C ARG A 674 -19.73 -21.45 -14.97
N GLU A 675 -18.58 -21.99 -14.57
CA GLU A 675 -17.59 -22.57 -15.49
C GLU A 675 -17.70 -24.10 -15.47
N LYS A 676 -17.63 -24.72 -16.63
CA LYS A 676 -17.83 -26.19 -16.81
C LYS A 676 -16.76 -27.04 -16.09
N THR A 677 -15.66 -26.46 -15.59
CA THR A 677 -14.47 -27.21 -15.13
C THR A 677 -14.02 -26.87 -13.70
N ILE A 678 -14.67 -25.95 -12.98
CA ILE A 678 -14.16 -25.46 -11.67
C ILE A 678 -15.19 -25.69 -10.54
N GLN A 679 -15.82 -26.85 -10.50
CA GLN A 679 -16.79 -27.15 -9.45
C GLN A 679 -16.21 -27.22 -8.03
N PHE A 680 -14.94 -27.53 -7.86
CA PHE A 680 -14.32 -27.71 -6.53
C PHE A 680 -13.53 -26.52 -5.97
N HIS A 681 -12.94 -25.68 -6.82
CA HIS A 681 -12.15 -24.54 -6.33
C HIS A 681 -13.00 -23.30 -6.01
N LEU A 682 -14.08 -23.09 -6.73
CA LEU A 682 -15.00 -21.97 -6.50
C LEU A 682 -15.76 -22.10 -5.17
N MET A 683 -16.13 -23.29 -4.79
CA MET A 683 -16.90 -23.53 -3.55
C MET A 683 -16.15 -23.17 -2.26
N ASN A 684 -14.81 -23.19 -2.27
CA ASN A 684 -14.02 -22.79 -1.09
C ASN A 684 -14.02 -21.27 -0.81
N TYR A 685 -14.55 -20.45 -1.71
CA TYR A 685 -14.45 -18.98 -1.61
C TYR A 685 -15.78 -18.29 -1.24
N TYR A 686 -16.92 -18.98 -1.32
CA TYR A 686 -18.24 -18.36 -1.23
C TYR A 686 -18.74 -18.05 0.18
N ILE A 687 -18.09 -18.54 1.23
CA ILE A 687 -18.63 -18.45 2.60
C ILE A 687 -17.75 -17.65 3.53
N GLN A 688 -16.73 -17.03 3.01
CA GLN A 688 -15.81 -16.30 3.88
C GLN A 688 -16.15 -14.82 4.06
N ASP A 689 -17.25 -14.31 3.45
CA ASP A 689 -17.69 -12.91 3.61
C ASP A 689 -19.11 -12.79 4.14
#